data_efcd6b49f4e7f0eb07a1ae8b1fbda4b5
#
_entry.id   efcd6b49f4e7f0eb07a1ae8b1fbda4b5
#
_cell.length_a   1.000
_cell.length_b   1.000
_cell.length_c   1.000
_cell.angle_alpha   90.00
_cell.angle_beta   90.00
_cell.angle_gamma   90.00
#
_symmetry.space_group_name_H-M   'P 1'
#
loop_
_entity.id
_entity.type
_entity.pdbx_description
1 polymer ?
#
loop_
_entity_poly.entity_id
_entity_poly.type
_entity_poly.pdbx_seq_one_letter_code
_entity_poly.pdbx_strand_id
1 'polypeptide(L)'
;MKKGMKQIIKQAGTAMLLIALTCGSALAQEQDAANQQKDDSSSKEEGNRNVMLNAASANGPREIQIGLPSADVNVLENGIPVTYATNPHSVNALWRADASLSHVGLLKISETAITTGNIGYAVNSFTQLGQKGFHGTLNYKSNHFGMQEFSLNVNGGIAKDWFYSGSIYQDFDPGTFKIKSTPFQDRTQIYKFALTKKYNEGRGELTAIYHYSNSHPVYMYATQSAPFIYVGDGSVKEFGKFSLGTTSYLPMDNEMMYRDMRTGEVKKTNLYDAVQNKGSEFTLMNNYTWDNGLNWRTIMKYDHSTGSCVYQTPMSLDQNEAGINYLYEAADGSMQPYKGEYVQSRMSCLNRGFIDSFMFTTELSRKAGNSTWRLGLNEWYYDIDYASATTMYDQSVPTDGSYPVRLYNTDYATYADRTYAGNGYYYDFNKNASEYYKGHENKVALYFTHDWDVTDQLNLYYGARLEYQALRGDNAAVKNADGEYVGRFANYYLGATAPDGTKIAPTAMSYDWLNYALTAAATYKLTSSFGLTGDFTYITQHPKIENFAPATLPNTDKISVPLGRAGIYYNNEWLSLTSLFSYISKTNNNSTLNLQHKTADGQTEIMAAPLTYDIKTLGWTTDVVARPFKGFDLHFLFTYQKPTYKKYETSVTFSDGYEGSINATGNIVAEIPQVIVEIDPSYMITKDLKIWTSFRYFSKTYANINDAYYFNGRWETFGGLNWQVNKKLALGCTVVNFLNQTGAKGSIAGAELIEKEDAGQYAGHVMAGSYIRPFTVEFSASLKF
;
A
#
# COMPACT_ATOMS: atom_id res chain seq x y z
N MET A 1 -25.47 16.96 -0.55
CA MET A 1 -24.92 16.85 -1.90
C MET A 1 -24.98 18.17 -2.71
N LYS A 2 -26.14 18.71 -3.11
CA LYS A 2 -26.21 19.95 -3.93
C LYS A 2 -25.60 21.22 -3.29
N LYS A 3 -25.52 21.36 -1.98
CA LYS A 3 -24.94 22.53 -1.30
C LYS A 3 -23.39 22.48 -1.24
N GLY A 4 -22.79 21.31 -1.02
CA GLY A 4 -21.33 21.16 -0.98
C GLY A 4 -20.71 21.35 -2.36
N MET A 5 -21.29 20.77 -3.39
CA MET A 5 -20.82 20.93 -4.77
C MET A 5 -20.87 22.39 -5.25
N LYS A 6 -21.89 23.18 -4.82
CA LYS A 6 -21.95 24.61 -5.11
C LYS A 6 -20.86 25.42 -4.39
N GLN A 7 -20.41 24.97 -3.23
CA GLN A 7 -19.35 25.63 -2.46
C GLN A 7 -17.98 25.33 -3.05
N ILE A 8 -17.73 24.07 -3.47
CA ILE A 8 -16.51 23.64 -4.17
C ILE A 8 -16.36 24.39 -5.51
N ILE A 9 -17.44 24.46 -6.31
CA ILE A 9 -17.43 25.20 -7.58
C ILE A 9 -17.23 26.70 -7.36
N LYS A 10 -17.72 27.26 -6.27
CA LYS A 10 -17.53 28.66 -5.93
C LYS A 10 -16.10 28.98 -5.48
N GLN A 11 -15.46 28.09 -4.71
CA GLN A 11 -14.07 28.26 -4.28
C GLN A 11 -13.08 28.05 -5.44
N ALA A 12 -13.29 27.02 -6.26
CA ALA A 12 -12.51 26.80 -7.48
C ALA A 12 -12.67 27.95 -8.49
N GLY A 13 -13.88 28.50 -8.62
CA GLY A 13 -14.15 29.66 -9.49
C GLY A 13 -13.46 30.94 -9.02
N THR A 14 -13.29 31.14 -7.72
CA THR A 14 -12.60 32.34 -7.16
C THR A 14 -11.09 32.24 -7.34
N ALA A 15 -10.50 31.04 -7.22
CA ALA A 15 -9.07 30.81 -7.51
C ALA A 15 -8.75 30.99 -9.00
N MET A 16 -9.65 30.58 -9.90
CA MET A 16 -9.50 30.78 -11.36
C MET A 16 -9.57 32.26 -11.76
N LEU A 17 -10.38 33.07 -11.10
CA LEU A 17 -10.55 34.48 -11.46
C LEU A 17 -9.34 35.34 -11.08
N LEU A 18 -8.59 34.99 -10.06
CA LEU A 18 -7.38 35.68 -9.62
C LEU A 18 -6.17 35.44 -10.52
N ILE A 19 -6.12 34.28 -11.20
CA ILE A 19 -5.00 33.88 -12.09
C ILE A 19 -5.18 34.42 -13.52
N ALA A 20 -6.42 34.69 -13.94
CA ALA A 20 -6.73 35.15 -15.31
C ALA A 20 -6.39 36.61 -15.59
N LEU A 21 -6.06 37.42 -14.58
CA LEU A 21 -5.92 38.88 -14.71
C LEU A 21 -4.50 39.42 -14.90
N THR A 22 -3.47 38.56 -15.02
CA THR A 22 -2.06 39.03 -15.03
C THR A 22 -1.19 38.62 -16.23
N CYS A 23 -1.70 38.09 -17.33
CA CYS A 23 -0.84 37.64 -18.45
C CYS A 23 -1.06 38.42 -19.74
N GLY A 24 -0.11 39.30 -20.05
CA GLY A 24 0.10 39.90 -21.37
C GLY A 24 1.26 39.21 -22.12
N SER A 25 1.08 39.10 -23.40
CA SER A 25 1.76 38.47 -24.51
C SER A 25 3.28 38.53 -24.65
N ALA A 26 3.92 37.43 -25.16
CA ALA A 26 4.93 37.40 -26.24
C ALA A 26 5.48 35.98 -26.61
N LEU A 27 5.87 35.79 -27.82
CA LEU A 27 6.06 34.70 -28.78
C LEU A 27 7.26 33.72 -28.63
N ALA A 28 7.01 32.49 -29.03
CA ALA A 28 7.67 31.33 -29.70
C ALA A 28 9.06 30.79 -29.36
N GLN A 29 9.18 29.51 -29.02
CA GLN A 29 9.79 28.39 -29.81
C GLN A 29 9.74 27.04 -29.05
N GLU A 30 9.53 25.96 -29.80
CA GLU A 30 9.33 24.58 -29.36
C GLU A 30 10.57 23.97 -28.70
N GLN A 31 10.36 23.23 -27.61
CA GLN A 31 11.16 22.04 -27.29
C GLN A 31 10.36 21.06 -26.44
N ASP A 32 10.47 19.78 -26.85
CA ASP A 32 9.71 18.63 -26.36
C ASP A 32 9.73 18.42 -24.84
N ALA A 33 8.56 18.30 -24.23
CA ALA A 33 8.38 17.84 -22.83
C ALA A 33 8.91 16.41 -22.58
N ALA A 34 9.17 15.64 -23.65
CA ALA A 34 9.79 14.31 -23.59
C ALA A 34 11.30 14.34 -23.31
N ASN A 35 11.97 15.50 -23.41
CA ASN A 35 13.41 15.64 -23.19
C ASN A 35 13.82 16.06 -21.78
N GLN A 36 12.88 16.44 -20.90
CA GLN A 36 13.22 16.84 -19.52
C GLN A 36 13.62 15.68 -18.60
N GLN A 37 13.51 14.43 -19.05
CA GLN A 37 13.90 13.24 -18.29
C GLN A 37 15.30 12.70 -18.61
N LYS A 38 16.10 13.40 -19.41
CA LYS A 38 17.36 12.86 -19.92
C LYS A 38 18.62 13.10 -19.09
N ASP A 39 18.63 13.94 -18.08
CA ASP A 39 19.89 14.39 -17.48
C ASP A 39 20.06 14.22 -15.98
N ASP A 40 19.28 13.35 -15.34
CA ASP A 40 19.56 13.03 -13.93
C ASP A 40 20.08 11.60 -13.80
N SER A 41 21.41 11.45 -13.66
CA SER A 41 22.07 10.15 -13.51
C SER A 41 21.53 9.37 -12.29
N SER A 42 21.22 10.04 -11.20
CA SER A 42 20.65 9.44 -10.01
C SER A 42 19.21 8.97 -10.20
N SER A 43 18.39 9.67 -10.99
CA SER A 43 17.03 9.23 -11.31
C SER A 43 17.02 8.03 -12.27
N LYS A 44 18.03 7.88 -13.11
CA LYS A 44 18.21 6.68 -13.93
C LYS A 44 18.63 5.46 -13.10
N GLU A 45 19.46 5.65 -12.10
CA GLU A 45 19.92 4.58 -11.21
C GLU A 45 18.76 4.08 -10.32
N GLU A 46 17.97 4.98 -9.78
CA GLU A 46 16.75 4.63 -9.03
C GLU A 46 15.64 4.05 -9.93
N GLY A 47 15.51 4.53 -11.15
CA GLY A 47 14.58 4.01 -12.16
C GLY A 47 14.94 2.63 -12.73
N ASN A 48 16.20 2.22 -12.61
CA ASN A 48 16.66 0.88 -13.02
C ASN A 48 16.26 -0.22 -12.01
N ARG A 49 15.88 0.13 -10.80
CA ARG A 49 15.26 -0.82 -9.88
C ARG A 49 13.95 -1.28 -10.48
N ASN A 50 13.80 -2.59 -10.61
CA ASN A 50 12.58 -3.15 -11.20
C ASN A 50 11.41 -3.04 -10.23
N VAL A 51 10.75 -1.87 -10.24
CA VAL A 51 9.67 -1.52 -9.29
C VAL A 51 8.48 -2.45 -9.37
N MET A 52 8.23 -3.02 -10.56
CA MET A 52 7.08 -3.92 -10.78
C MET A 52 7.42 -5.40 -10.54
N LEU A 53 8.70 -5.73 -10.28
CA LEU A 53 9.10 -7.10 -9.96
C LEU A 53 8.86 -7.39 -8.48
N ASN A 54 7.69 -7.86 -8.17
CA ASN A 54 7.19 -8.03 -6.80
C ASN A 54 6.98 -9.52 -6.47
N ALA A 55 7.58 -9.99 -5.37
CA ALA A 55 7.43 -11.37 -4.91
C ALA A 55 6.08 -11.60 -4.20
N ALA A 56 5.46 -10.57 -3.65
CA ALA A 56 4.21 -10.69 -2.91
C ALA A 56 2.97 -10.61 -3.81
N SER A 57 3.06 -9.85 -4.91
CA SER A 57 1.92 -9.61 -5.81
C SER A 57 2.37 -9.62 -7.27
N ALA A 58 1.54 -10.18 -8.16
CA ALA A 58 1.76 -10.13 -9.59
C ALA A 58 1.44 -8.74 -10.20
N ASN A 59 0.68 -7.91 -9.51
CA ASN A 59 -0.05 -6.78 -10.09
C ASN A 59 0.25 -5.42 -9.45
N GLY A 60 1.15 -5.36 -8.47
CA GLY A 60 1.49 -4.11 -7.78
C GLY A 60 2.98 -3.83 -7.73
N PRO A 61 3.36 -2.58 -7.52
CA PRO A 61 4.76 -2.23 -7.29
C PRO A 61 5.28 -2.89 -6.02
N ARG A 62 6.58 -3.21 -6.01
CA ARG A 62 7.24 -3.69 -4.79
C ARG A 62 7.43 -2.55 -3.80
N GLU A 63 7.43 -2.90 -2.54
CA GLU A 63 7.87 -2.00 -1.48
C GLU A 63 9.37 -1.72 -1.59
N ILE A 64 9.75 -0.45 -1.44
CA ILE A 64 11.15 -0.02 -1.33
C ILE A 64 11.36 0.54 0.07
N GLN A 65 12.02 -0.24 0.91
CA GLN A 65 12.21 0.10 2.31
C GLN A 65 13.19 1.27 2.48
N ILE A 66 12.87 2.16 3.41
CA ILE A 66 13.71 3.30 3.80
C ILE A 66 14.09 3.25 5.30
N GLY A 67 13.92 2.08 5.94
CA GLY A 67 14.20 1.89 7.36
C GLY A 67 13.10 2.34 8.30
N LEU A 68 11.91 2.54 7.79
CA LEU A 68 10.67 2.74 8.56
C LEU A 68 9.67 1.65 8.18
N PRO A 69 8.72 1.29 9.05
CA PRO A 69 7.56 0.50 8.63
C PRO A 69 6.92 1.23 7.46
N SER A 70 6.75 0.54 6.35
CA SER A 70 6.15 1.16 5.21
C SER A 70 4.64 1.09 5.31
N ALA A 71 4.02 2.20 4.94
CA ALA A 71 2.67 2.19 4.40
C ALA A 71 2.72 1.73 2.93
N ASP A 72 1.56 1.54 2.31
CA ASP A 72 1.46 1.26 0.88
C ASP A 72 2.31 2.21 0.04
N VAL A 73 2.88 1.68 -1.04
CA VAL A 73 3.69 2.49 -1.96
C VAL A 73 2.83 3.59 -2.57
N ASN A 74 3.29 4.83 -2.47
CA ASN A 74 2.63 5.93 -3.14
C ASN A 74 2.72 5.73 -4.65
N VAL A 75 1.57 5.73 -5.32
CA VAL A 75 1.49 5.67 -6.79
C VAL A 75 0.85 6.94 -7.28
N LEU A 76 1.56 7.62 -8.17
CA LEU A 76 1.08 8.81 -8.86
C LEU A 76 0.79 8.46 -10.32
N GLU A 77 -0.28 9.01 -10.86
CA GLU A 77 -0.52 9.04 -12.30
C GLU A 77 -0.64 10.49 -12.75
N ASN A 78 0.18 10.84 -13.74
CA ASN A 78 0.30 12.22 -14.23
C ASN A 78 0.70 13.25 -13.14
N GLY A 79 1.34 12.81 -12.04
CA GLY A 79 1.79 13.67 -10.94
C GLY A 79 0.75 13.92 -9.85
N ILE A 80 -0.39 13.24 -9.89
CA ILE A 80 -1.43 13.24 -8.83
C ILE A 80 -1.57 11.83 -8.25
N PRO A 81 -1.78 11.65 -6.93
CA PRO A 81 -2.02 10.35 -6.34
C PRO A 81 -3.19 9.61 -7.01
N VAL A 82 -3.01 8.31 -7.24
CA VAL A 82 -4.07 7.46 -7.77
C VAL A 82 -5.26 7.42 -6.81
N THR A 83 -4.99 7.34 -5.52
CA THR A 83 -6.01 7.48 -4.47
C THR A 83 -5.50 8.40 -3.36
N TYR A 84 -6.41 9.13 -2.72
CA TYR A 84 -6.07 9.98 -1.58
C TYR A 84 -5.73 9.15 -0.34
N ALA A 85 -6.52 8.13 -0.06
CA ALA A 85 -6.33 7.21 1.06
C ALA A 85 -6.33 5.76 0.55
N THR A 86 -5.66 4.88 1.28
CA THR A 86 -5.50 3.48 0.89
C THR A 86 -6.52 2.53 1.50
N ASN A 87 -7.31 2.99 2.48
CA ASN A 87 -8.36 2.19 3.10
C ASN A 87 -9.73 2.86 2.92
N PRO A 88 -10.77 2.16 2.45
CA PRO A 88 -10.83 0.73 2.10
C PRO A 88 -10.37 0.40 0.67
N HIS A 89 -9.89 1.38 -0.09
CA HIS A 89 -9.33 1.13 -1.42
C HIS A 89 -7.93 0.53 -1.35
N SER A 90 -7.62 -0.31 -2.32
CA SER A 90 -6.25 -0.66 -2.67
C SER A 90 -5.84 0.10 -3.93
N VAL A 91 -4.62 0.62 -3.97
CA VAL A 91 -4.06 1.23 -5.19
C VAL A 91 -4.16 0.25 -6.37
N ASN A 92 -3.86 -1.02 -6.14
CA ASN A 92 -3.92 -2.06 -7.16
C ASN A 92 -5.34 -2.37 -7.65
N ALA A 93 -6.38 -1.97 -6.93
CA ALA A 93 -7.76 -2.09 -7.40
C ALA A 93 -8.15 -1.00 -8.40
N LEU A 94 -7.45 0.12 -8.39
CA LEU A 94 -7.75 1.30 -9.20
C LEU A 94 -6.70 1.56 -10.30
N TRP A 95 -5.51 1.01 -10.16
CA TRP A 95 -4.38 1.25 -11.04
C TRP A 95 -3.60 -0.05 -11.33
N ARG A 96 -3.16 -0.20 -12.57
CA ARG A 96 -2.28 -1.28 -13.04
C ARG A 96 -1.22 -0.70 -13.99
N ALA A 97 -0.04 -1.32 -14.01
CA ALA A 97 0.99 -1.01 -14.99
C ALA A 97 0.68 -1.71 -16.32
N ASP A 98 -0.22 -1.14 -17.08
CA ASP A 98 -0.82 -1.72 -18.29
C ASP A 98 -0.54 -0.89 -19.57
N ALA A 99 -1.16 -1.26 -20.69
CA ALA A 99 -1.02 -0.57 -21.97
C ALA A 99 -1.59 0.86 -21.95
N SER A 100 -2.34 1.26 -20.92
CA SER A 100 -2.83 2.64 -20.78
C SER A 100 -1.77 3.62 -20.33
N LEU A 101 -0.59 3.14 -19.95
CA LEU A 101 0.52 3.96 -19.49
C LEU A 101 1.63 4.03 -20.54
N SER A 102 2.15 5.23 -20.75
CA SER A 102 3.30 5.47 -21.62
C SER A 102 4.63 5.19 -20.92
N HIS A 103 4.67 5.43 -19.61
CA HIS A 103 5.86 5.30 -18.78
C HIS A 103 5.52 5.06 -17.31
N VAL A 104 6.37 4.29 -16.63
CA VAL A 104 6.34 4.08 -15.17
C VAL A 104 7.77 4.26 -14.66
N GLY A 105 7.96 5.06 -13.63
CA GLY A 105 9.26 5.33 -13.02
C GLY A 105 9.14 5.54 -11.51
N LEU A 106 10.23 6.03 -10.90
CA LEU A 106 10.29 6.37 -9.47
C LEU A 106 10.57 7.86 -9.29
N LEU A 107 9.90 8.46 -8.31
CA LEU A 107 10.28 9.73 -7.72
C LEU A 107 11.22 9.53 -6.55
N LYS A 108 12.20 10.43 -6.41
CA LYS A 108 13.09 10.50 -5.26
C LYS A 108 12.33 10.87 -3.99
N ILE A 109 12.87 10.47 -2.85
CA ILE A 109 12.30 10.80 -1.53
C ILE A 109 12.13 12.31 -1.35
N SER A 110 13.14 13.09 -1.71
CA SER A 110 13.10 14.56 -1.64
C SER A 110 11.99 15.18 -2.50
N GLU A 111 11.78 14.66 -3.70
CA GLU A 111 10.73 15.13 -4.59
C GLU A 111 9.33 14.71 -4.11
N THR A 112 9.18 13.47 -3.66
CA THR A 112 7.94 12.99 -3.05
C THR A 112 7.56 13.85 -1.83
N ALA A 113 8.53 14.16 -0.96
CA ALA A 113 8.30 14.99 0.21
C ALA A 113 7.77 16.40 -0.13
N ILE A 114 8.32 17.04 -1.16
CA ILE A 114 7.91 18.39 -1.54
C ILE A 114 6.60 18.38 -2.34
N THR A 115 6.41 17.45 -3.27
CA THR A 115 5.22 17.45 -4.13
C THR A 115 3.99 16.85 -3.46
N THR A 116 4.16 15.89 -2.54
CA THR A 116 3.03 15.18 -1.91
C THR A 116 2.92 15.39 -0.39
N GLY A 117 3.96 15.85 0.29
CA GLY A 117 4.03 15.91 1.76
C GLY A 117 4.25 14.54 2.43
N ASN A 118 4.60 13.49 1.68
CA ASN A 118 4.86 12.14 2.18
C ASN A 118 6.35 11.81 2.15
N ILE A 119 6.79 10.89 3.00
CA ILE A 119 8.15 10.38 3.00
C ILE A 119 8.21 9.00 2.32
N GLY A 120 9.20 8.78 1.49
CA GLY A 120 9.43 7.54 0.77
C GLY A 120 9.54 7.74 -0.73
N TYR A 121 9.84 6.67 -1.44
CA TYR A 121 9.78 6.65 -2.90
C TYR A 121 8.31 6.63 -3.34
N ALA A 122 8.02 7.19 -4.50
CA ALA A 122 6.71 7.08 -5.14
C ALA A 122 6.87 6.51 -6.55
N VAL A 123 5.98 5.63 -6.94
CA VAL A 123 5.84 5.24 -8.34
C VAL A 123 5.21 6.41 -9.09
N ASN A 124 5.81 6.84 -10.18
CA ASN A 124 5.29 7.90 -11.04
C ASN A 124 4.97 7.33 -12.42
N SER A 125 3.73 7.42 -12.81
CA SER A 125 3.22 6.89 -14.08
C SER A 125 2.56 7.98 -14.91
N PHE A 126 2.52 7.76 -16.23
CA PHE A 126 1.95 8.70 -17.17
C PHE A 126 0.99 8.01 -18.11
N THR A 127 -0.20 8.55 -18.29
CA THR A 127 -1.21 8.04 -19.22
C THR A 127 -0.68 8.08 -20.65
N GLN A 128 -0.92 7.02 -21.43
CA GLN A 128 -0.68 7.01 -22.88
C GLN A 128 -1.70 7.90 -23.57
N LEU A 129 -1.25 9.06 -24.02
CA LEU A 129 -2.06 10.01 -24.76
C LEU A 129 -2.05 9.71 -26.27
N GLY A 130 -3.00 10.32 -26.98
CA GLY A 130 -3.10 10.23 -28.44
C GLY A 130 -1.94 10.93 -29.14
N GLN A 131 -1.51 10.36 -30.25
CA GLN A 131 -0.42 10.91 -31.09
C GLN A 131 -0.82 10.87 -32.56
N LYS A 132 -0.01 11.50 -33.43
CA LYS A 132 -0.28 11.53 -34.87
C LYS A 132 -0.18 10.11 -35.46
N GLY A 133 -1.13 9.76 -36.33
CA GLY A 133 -1.24 8.42 -36.92
C GLY A 133 -2.21 7.53 -36.11
N PHE A 134 -2.19 6.25 -36.40
CA PHE A 134 -2.92 5.22 -35.66
C PHE A 134 -1.92 4.26 -35.03
N HIS A 135 -2.04 4.04 -33.74
CA HIS A 135 -1.15 3.19 -32.96
C HIS A 135 -1.96 2.34 -32.00
N GLY A 136 -1.44 1.16 -31.72
CA GLY A 136 -2.03 0.29 -30.71
C GLY A 136 -0.98 -0.56 -30.01
N THR A 137 -1.28 -0.95 -28.78
CA THR A 137 -0.51 -1.90 -27.99
C THR A 137 -1.47 -2.89 -27.37
N LEU A 138 -1.26 -4.16 -27.64
CA LEU A 138 -1.98 -5.28 -27.02
C LEU A 138 -0.99 -6.07 -26.18
N ASN A 139 -1.24 -6.17 -24.88
CA ASN A 139 -0.47 -7.03 -23.98
C ASN A 139 -1.32 -8.20 -23.50
N TYR A 140 -0.70 -9.34 -23.37
CA TYR A 140 -1.25 -10.53 -22.74
C TYR A 140 -0.22 -11.09 -21.75
N LYS A 141 -0.69 -11.51 -20.58
CA LYS A 141 0.13 -12.16 -19.57
C LYS A 141 -0.65 -13.34 -18.98
N SER A 142 0.04 -14.43 -18.68
CA SER A 142 -0.55 -15.60 -18.03
C SER A 142 0.48 -16.27 -17.13
N ASN A 143 0.00 -17.06 -16.16
CA ASN A 143 0.88 -17.91 -15.35
C ASN A 143 0.35 -19.34 -15.29
N HIS A 144 1.19 -20.25 -14.78
CA HIS A 144 0.84 -21.67 -14.73
C HIS A 144 -0.25 -22.01 -13.69
N PHE A 145 -0.66 -21.07 -12.82
CA PHE A 145 -1.81 -21.22 -11.94
C PHE A 145 -3.14 -20.86 -12.62
N GLY A 146 -3.09 -20.30 -13.83
CA GLY A 146 -4.27 -19.98 -14.62
C GLY A 146 -4.64 -18.49 -14.65
N MET A 147 -3.80 -17.60 -14.13
CA MET A 147 -3.96 -16.15 -14.30
C MET A 147 -3.98 -15.79 -15.79
N GLN A 148 -4.86 -14.89 -16.17
CA GLN A 148 -4.95 -14.30 -17.52
C GLN A 148 -5.18 -12.82 -17.42
N GLU A 149 -4.26 -12.04 -17.94
CA GLU A 149 -4.28 -10.59 -17.97
C GLU A 149 -4.23 -10.09 -19.42
N PHE A 150 -5.11 -9.15 -19.75
CA PHE A 150 -5.17 -8.50 -21.05
C PHE A 150 -5.14 -7.00 -20.87
N SER A 151 -4.36 -6.32 -21.69
CA SER A 151 -4.48 -4.87 -21.83
C SER A 151 -4.37 -4.44 -23.28
N LEU A 152 -5.22 -3.52 -23.68
CA LEU A 152 -5.23 -2.93 -25.01
C LEU A 152 -5.26 -1.40 -24.88
N ASN A 153 -4.38 -0.74 -25.62
CA ASN A 153 -4.49 0.69 -25.88
C ASN A 153 -4.56 0.91 -27.39
N VAL A 154 -5.46 1.78 -27.81
CA VAL A 154 -5.53 2.33 -29.18
C VAL A 154 -5.53 3.83 -29.10
N ASN A 155 -4.65 4.47 -29.87
CA ASN A 155 -4.55 5.93 -29.87
C ASN A 155 -4.25 6.47 -31.26
N GLY A 156 -4.63 7.73 -31.50
CA GLY A 156 -4.46 8.33 -32.82
C GLY A 156 -4.95 9.77 -32.93
N GLY A 157 -4.88 10.29 -34.15
CA GLY A 157 -5.46 11.59 -34.51
C GLY A 157 -6.89 11.44 -35.01
N ILE A 158 -7.80 12.33 -34.55
CA ILE A 158 -9.19 12.42 -35.04
C ILE A 158 -9.27 13.51 -36.14
N ALA A 159 -8.65 14.65 -35.88
CA ALA A 159 -8.66 15.83 -36.76
C ALA A 159 -7.39 16.63 -36.51
N LYS A 160 -7.25 17.80 -37.19
CA LYS A 160 -6.13 18.70 -36.92
C LYS A 160 -6.08 19.06 -35.44
N ASP A 161 -4.95 18.74 -34.79
CA ASP A 161 -4.66 19.04 -33.38
C ASP A 161 -5.58 18.33 -32.36
N TRP A 162 -6.41 17.37 -32.78
CA TRP A 162 -7.22 16.54 -31.92
C TRP A 162 -6.76 15.10 -31.93
N PHE A 163 -6.56 14.53 -30.73
CA PHE A 163 -6.04 13.19 -30.55
C PHE A 163 -6.88 12.43 -29.52
N TYR A 164 -6.96 11.11 -29.66
CA TYR A 164 -7.65 10.23 -28.74
C TYR A 164 -6.75 9.10 -28.25
N SER A 165 -7.03 8.58 -27.07
CA SER A 165 -6.50 7.33 -26.57
C SER A 165 -7.61 6.57 -25.82
N GLY A 166 -7.76 5.30 -26.11
CA GLY A 166 -8.72 4.42 -25.43
C GLY A 166 -8.02 3.16 -24.95
N SER A 167 -8.28 2.73 -23.72
CA SER A 167 -7.63 1.57 -23.12
C SER A 167 -8.62 0.70 -22.39
N ILE A 168 -8.35 -0.61 -22.41
CA ILE A 168 -9.05 -1.64 -21.65
C ILE A 168 -8.01 -2.51 -20.97
N TYR A 169 -8.22 -2.77 -19.67
CA TYR A 169 -7.49 -3.75 -18.89
C TYR A 169 -8.45 -4.76 -18.26
N GLN A 170 -8.08 -6.04 -18.29
CA GLN A 170 -8.85 -7.14 -17.71
C GLN A 170 -7.87 -8.10 -17.03
N ASP A 171 -8.15 -8.46 -15.80
CA ASP A 171 -7.43 -9.46 -15.04
C ASP A 171 -8.38 -10.52 -14.49
N PHE A 172 -7.98 -11.78 -14.62
CA PHE A 172 -8.68 -12.98 -14.15
C PHE A 172 -7.65 -13.88 -13.47
N ASP A 173 -7.34 -13.62 -12.20
CA ASP A 173 -6.33 -14.36 -11.45
C ASP A 173 -6.98 -15.28 -10.41
N PRO A 174 -6.93 -16.61 -10.58
CA PRO A 174 -7.39 -17.57 -9.57
C PRO A 174 -6.47 -17.63 -8.35
N GLY A 175 -5.29 -16.97 -8.38
CA GLY A 175 -4.27 -17.03 -7.33
C GLY A 175 -3.46 -18.34 -7.34
N THR A 176 -2.59 -18.50 -6.36
CA THR A 176 -1.73 -19.68 -6.24
C THR A 176 -2.40 -20.84 -5.52
N PHE A 177 -3.47 -20.59 -4.77
CA PHE A 177 -4.34 -21.58 -4.15
C PHE A 177 -5.80 -21.27 -4.45
N LYS A 178 -6.62 -22.30 -4.55
CA LYS A 178 -8.04 -22.11 -4.87
C LYS A 178 -8.83 -21.73 -3.62
N ILE A 179 -9.56 -20.64 -3.71
CA ILE A 179 -10.63 -20.31 -2.76
C ILE A 179 -11.92 -20.88 -3.34
N LYS A 180 -12.57 -21.80 -2.62
CA LYS A 180 -13.77 -22.47 -3.14
C LYS A 180 -14.94 -21.49 -3.32
N SER A 181 -14.94 -20.41 -2.57
CA SER A 181 -15.98 -19.39 -2.56
C SER A 181 -15.95 -18.43 -3.74
N THR A 182 -14.85 -18.36 -4.50
CA THR A 182 -14.73 -17.48 -5.66
C THR A 182 -13.82 -18.09 -6.73
N PRO A 183 -14.20 -18.00 -8.02
CA PRO A 183 -13.36 -18.54 -9.10
C PRO A 183 -12.06 -17.74 -9.29
N PHE A 184 -12.02 -16.50 -8.86
CA PHE A 184 -10.88 -15.60 -8.99
C PHE A 184 -10.56 -14.96 -7.64
N GLN A 185 -9.29 -14.92 -7.29
CA GLN A 185 -8.78 -14.13 -6.17
C GLN A 185 -8.57 -12.66 -6.56
N ASP A 186 -8.31 -12.40 -7.83
CA ASP A 186 -8.35 -11.06 -8.42
C ASP A 186 -9.17 -11.07 -9.71
N ARG A 187 -10.13 -10.17 -9.80
CA ARG A 187 -10.86 -9.85 -11.01
C ARG A 187 -10.95 -8.35 -11.13
N THR A 188 -10.08 -7.78 -11.94
CA THR A 188 -9.99 -6.33 -12.12
C THR A 188 -10.26 -5.93 -13.55
N GLN A 189 -11.10 -4.89 -13.72
CA GLN A 189 -11.46 -4.29 -14.99
C GLN A 189 -11.21 -2.80 -14.91
N ILE A 190 -10.42 -2.26 -15.84
CA ILE A 190 -10.12 -0.83 -15.93
C ILE A 190 -10.36 -0.38 -17.37
N TYR A 191 -11.03 0.76 -17.51
CA TYR A 191 -11.30 1.41 -18.81
C TYR A 191 -10.84 2.86 -18.72
N LYS A 192 -10.05 3.31 -19.69
CA LYS A 192 -9.62 4.72 -19.80
C LYS A 192 -9.93 5.24 -21.19
N PHE A 193 -10.38 6.48 -21.24
CA PHE A 193 -10.52 7.23 -22.47
C PHE A 193 -9.96 8.63 -22.29
N ALA A 194 -9.09 9.06 -23.19
CA ALA A 194 -8.49 10.38 -23.21
C ALA A 194 -8.74 11.10 -24.52
N LEU A 195 -9.08 12.39 -24.44
CA LEU A 195 -9.20 13.29 -25.56
C LEU A 195 -8.28 14.47 -25.36
N THR A 196 -7.39 14.71 -26.31
CA THR A 196 -6.37 15.75 -26.25
C THR A 196 -6.56 16.75 -27.38
N LYS A 197 -6.53 18.04 -27.05
CA LYS A 197 -6.48 19.17 -28.00
C LYS A 197 -5.17 19.90 -27.85
N LYS A 198 -4.39 20.00 -28.93
CA LYS A 198 -3.26 20.91 -29.01
C LYS A 198 -3.74 22.28 -29.52
N TYR A 199 -3.23 23.35 -28.96
CA TYR A 199 -3.59 24.72 -29.31
C TYR A 199 -2.37 25.64 -29.32
N ASN A 200 -2.52 26.86 -29.85
CA ASN A 200 -1.42 27.83 -30.02
C ASN A 200 -0.18 27.20 -30.67
N GLU A 201 -0.38 26.58 -31.85
CA GLU A 201 0.70 25.98 -32.65
C GLU A 201 1.45 24.85 -31.92
N GLY A 202 0.76 24.15 -31.00
CA GLY A 202 1.34 23.05 -30.22
C GLY A 202 1.98 23.44 -28.89
N ARG A 203 2.01 24.73 -28.56
CA ARG A 203 2.53 25.22 -27.27
C ARG A 203 1.64 24.87 -26.10
N GLY A 204 0.36 24.70 -26.35
CA GLY A 204 -0.63 24.29 -25.35
C GLY A 204 -1.22 22.92 -25.68
N GLU A 205 -1.47 22.16 -24.62
CA GLU A 205 -2.13 20.86 -24.69
C GLU A 205 -3.18 20.76 -23.58
N LEU A 206 -4.44 20.56 -23.96
CA LEU A 206 -5.54 20.32 -23.03
C LEU A 206 -6.04 18.90 -23.23
N THR A 207 -6.03 18.12 -22.14
CA THR A 207 -6.45 16.70 -22.15
C THR A 207 -7.54 16.47 -21.12
N ALA A 208 -8.63 15.80 -21.55
CA ALA A 208 -9.65 15.27 -20.68
C ALA A 208 -9.55 13.76 -20.65
N ILE A 209 -9.55 13.15 -19.46
CA ILE A 209 -9.46 11.71 -19.26
C ILE A 209 -10.67 11.27 -18.44
N TYR A 210 -11.36 10.22 -18.88
CA TYR A 210 -12.31 9.47 -18.07
C TYR A 210 -11.72 8.10 -17.77
N HIS A 211 -11.77 7.70 -16.49
CA HIS A 211 -11.29 6.42 -16.00
C HIS A 211 -12.38 5.76 -15.18
N TYR A 212 -12.64 4.49 -15.45
CA TYR A 212 -13.55 3.64 -14.69
C TYR A 212 -12.85 2.35 -14.29
N SER A 213 -12.99 1.98 -13.01
CA SER A 213 -12.47 0.73 -12.47
C SER A 213 -13.57 -0.06 -11.75
N ASN A 214 -13.50 -1.38 -11.84
CA ASN A 214 -14.29 -2.33 -11.06
C ASN A 214 -13.42 -3.54 -10.74
N SER A 215 -13.11 -3.73 -9.46
CA SER A 215 -12.13 -4.70 -9.02
C SER A 215 -12.65 -5.51 -7.82
N HIS A 216 -12.38 -6.81 -7.82
CA HIS A 216 -12.61 -7.73 -6.72
C HIS A 216 -11.26 -8.37 -6.30
N PRO A 217 -10.38 -7.63 -5.59
CA PRO A 217 -9.05 -8.12 -5.19
C PRO A 217 -9.14 -8.92 -3.88
N VAL A 218 -9.81 -10.06 -3.90
CA VAL A 218 -10.09 -10.89 -2.72
C VAL A 218 -8.80 -11.36 -2.04
N TYR A 219 -7.77 -11.70 -2.81
CA TYR A 219 -6.48 -12.17 -2.29
C TYR A 219 -5.76 -11.14 -1.42
N MET A 220 -5.97 -9.86 -1.67
CA MET A 220 -5.26 -8.79 -0.95
C MET A 220 -5.68 -8.69 0.51
N TYR A 221 -6.89 -9.11 0.82
CA TYR A 221 -7.49 -8.86 2.12
C TYR A 221 -7.82 -10.14 2.89
N ALA A 222 -7.89 -11.27 2.22
CA ALA A 222 -8.53 -12.41 2.83
C ALA A 222 -7.59 -13.49 3.34
N THR A 223 -6.23 -13.50 3.05
CA THR A 223 -5.92 -14.89 2.88
C THR A 223 -4.51 -15.36 2.93
N GLN A 224 -3.55 -14.51 3.13
CA GLN A 224 -2.15 -14.95 3.08
C GLN A 224 -1.67 -15.52 4.41
N SER A 225 -2.49 -16.30 5.08
CA SER A 225 -2.10 -17.01 6.29
C SER A 225 -2.21 -18.52 6.10
N ALA A 226 -1.32 -19.25 6.75
CA ALA A 226 -1.23 -20.70 6.69
C ALA A 226 -0.74 -21.24 8.03
N PRO A 227 -1.14 -22.45 8.42
CA PRO A 227 -0.57 -23.13 9.57
C PRO A 227 0.82 -23.68 9.25
N PHE A 228 1.72 -23.57 10.20
CA PHE A 228 3.08 -24.14 10.15
C PHE A 228 3.54 -24.53 11.54
N ILE A 229 4.55 -25.39 11.63
CA ILE A 229 5.23 -25.72 12.89
C ILE A 229 6.43 -24.77 13.02
N TYR A 230 6.45 -24.00 14.09
CA TYR A 230 7.61 -23.16 14.44
C TYR A 230 8.70 -24.02 15.10
N VAL A 231 9.91 -24.07 14.51
CA VAL A 231 10.96 -24.96 15.00
C VAL A 231 11.70 -24.39 16.22
N GLY A 232 11.69 -23.08 16.41
CA GLY A 232 12.38 -22.40 17.50
C GLY A 232 13.67 -21.71 17.09
N ASP A 233 14.20 -22.02 15.91
CA ASP A 233 15.45 -21.46 15.36
C ASP A 233 15.22 -20.50 14.18
N GLY A 234 14.00 -19.98 14.03
CA GLY A 234 13.59 -19.13 12.93
C GLY A 234 13.19 -19.88 11.65
N SER A 235 13.31 -21.21 11.63
CA SER A 235 12.79 -22.04 10.56
C SER A 235 11.36 -22.51 10.86
N VAL A 236 10.65 -22.90 9.80
CA VAL A 236 9.30 -23.45 9.90
C VAL A 236 9.22 -24.75 9.13
N LYS A 237 8.32 -25.63 9.56
CA LYS A 237 7.95 -26.86 8.83
C LYS A 237 6.49 -26.80 8.44
N GLU A 238 6.17 -27.41 7.31
CA GLU A 238 4.77 -27.56 6.89
C GLU A 238 4.00 -28.42 7.90
N PHE A 239 2.75 -28.07 8.13
CA PHE A 239 1.86 -28.76 9.04
C PHE A 239 1.05 -29.82 8.28
N GLY A 240 1.25 -31.09 8.58
CA GLY A 240 0.59 -32.18 7.90
C GLY A 240 0.88 -32.22 6.40
N LYS A 241 -0.19 -32.27 5.58
CA LYS A 241 -0.12 -32.14 4.11
C LYS A 241 -0.45 -30.74 3.62
N PHE A 242 -0.35 -29.76 4.48
CA PHE A 242 -0.66 -28.37 4.14
C PHE A 242 0.56 -27.72 3.50
N SER A 243 0.52 -27.50 2.20
CA SER A 243 1.61 -26.83 1.47
C SER A 243 1.46 -25.31 1.51
N LEU A 244 2.49 -24.64 2.05
CA LEU A 244 2.52 -23.19 2.18
C LEU A 244 2.42 -22.51 0.81
N GLY A 245 1.40 -21.68 0.64
CA GLY A 245 1.16 -20.90 -0.58
C GLY A 245 0.37 -21.60 -1.69
N THR A 246 0.10 -22.89 -1.59
CA THR A 246 -0.68 -23.64 -2.60
C THR A 246 -1.92 -24.34 -2.05
N THR A 247 -2.00 -24.54 -0.74
CA THR A 247 -3.19 -25.09 -0.07
C THR A 247 -3.99 -23.97 0.57
N SER A 248 -5.31 -23.94 0.35
CA SER A 248 -6.19 -22.93 0.95
C SER A 248 -6.37 -23.17 2.44
N TYR A 249 -6.30 -22.12 3.23
CA TYR A 249 -6.60 -22.14 4.68
C TYR A 249 -7.87 -21.37 5.03
N LEU A 250 -8.77 -21.22 4.07
CA LEU A 250 -10.08 -20.61 4.27
C LEU A 250 -11.16 -21.69 4.24
N PRO A 251 -12.24 -21.54 5.03
CA PRO A 251 -13.39 -22.42 4.97
C PRO A 251 -13.98 -22.50 3.57
N MET A 252 -14.61 -23.63 3.27
CA MET A 252 -15.21 -23.88 1.97
C MET A 252 -16.45 -23.02 1.70
N ASP A 253 -17.13 -22.63 2.74
CA ASP A 253 -18.32 -21.80 2.60
C ASP A 253 -17.96 -20.36 2.29
N ASN A 254 -18.87 -19.69 1.64
CA ASN A 254 -18.74 -18.37 1.10
C ASN A 254 -19.42 -17.32 1.96
N GLU A 255 -20.07 -17.74 3.03
CA GLU A 255 -20.96 -16.89 3.79
C GLU A 255 -20.21 -16.17 4.90
N MET A 256 -20.51 -14.90 5.04
CA MET A 256 -20.07 -14.07 6.15
C MET A 256 -21.29 -13.39 6.77
N MET A 257 -21.42 -13.52 8.08
CA MET A 257 -22.43 -12.79 8.86
C MET A 257 -21.73 -11.65 9.62
N TYR A 258 -22.38 -10.49 9.67
CA TYR A 258 -21.86 -9.32 10.38
C TYR A 258 -23.00 -8.44 10.87
N ARG A 259 -22.76 -7.65 11.92
CA ARG A 259 -23.67 -6.59 12.36
C ARG A 259 -23.29 -5.30 11.65
N ASP A 260 -24.24 -4.71 10.94
CA ASP A 260 -24.05 -3.40 10.30
C ASP A 260 -24.01 -2.30 11.37
N MET A 261 -22.90 -1.58 11.44
CA MET A 261 -22.67 -0.57 12.49
C MET A 261 -23.52 0.67 12.34
N ARG A 262 -24.08 0.93 11.16
CA ARG A 262 -24.98 2.07 10.94
C ARG A 262 -26.42 1.77 11.32
N THR A 263 -26.87 0.53 11.19
CA THR A 263 -28.28 0.15 11.37
C THR A 263 -28.53 -0.82 12.51
N GLY A 264 -27.50 -1.53 13.00
CA GLY A 264 -27.62 -2.59 13.98
C GLY A 264 -28.16 -3.91 13.45
N GLU A 265 -28.51 -3.97 12.17
CA GLU A 265 -29.02 -5.19 11.53
C GLU A 265 -27.91 -6.23 11.34
N VAL A 266 -28.21 -7.47 11.63
CA VAL A 266 -27.35 -8.59 11.26
C VAL A 266 -27.60 -8.91 9.80
N LYS A 267 -26.53 -8.84 9.00
CA LYS A 267 -26.55 -9.04 7.54
C LYS A 267 -25.69 -10.23 7.16
N LYS A 268 -26.02 -10.82 6.02
CA LYS A 268 -25.29 -11.90 5.39
C LYS A 268 -24.73 -11.39 4.05
N THR A 269 -23.49 -11.76 3.76
CA THR A 269 -22.82 -11.51 2.50
C THR A 269 -21.94 -12.70 2.14
N ASN A 270 -21.38 -12.71 0.96
CA ASN A 270 -20.31 -13.64 0.57
C ASN A 270 -19.00 -12.87 0.39
N LEU A 271 -17.88 -13.60 0.43
CA LEU A 271 -16.55 -12.99 0.37
C LEU A 271 -16.31 -12.24 -0.95
N TYR A 272 -16.82 -12.75 -2.07
CA TYR A 272 -16.65 -12.10 -3.37
C TYR A 272 -17.38 -10.77 -3.46
N ASP A 273 -18.67 -10.74 -3.06
CA ASP A 273 -19.48 -9.50 -3.09
C ASP A 273 -19.04 -8.51 -1.99
N ALA A 274 -18.48 -9.02 -0.88
CA ALA A 274 -17.98 -8.19 0.19
C ALA A 274 -16.67 -7.48 -0.15
N VAL A 275 -15.94 -7.92 -1.18
CA VAL A 275 -14.70 -7.30 -1.63
C VAL A 275 -14.90 -6.70 -3.00
N GLN A 276 -15.17 -5.42 -3.05
CA GLN A 276 -15.34 -4.68 -4.30
C GLN A 276 -14.82 -3.26 -4.18
N ASN A 277 -14.01 -2.85 -5.16
CA ASN A 277 -13.62 -1.46 -5.37
C ASN A 277 -14.14 -1.01 -6.72
N LYS A 278 -14.89 0.09 -6.74
CA LYS A 278 -15.52 0.61 -7.94
C LYS A 278 -15.38 2.12 -7.97
N GLY A 279 -14.80 2.65 -9.03
CA GLY A 279 -14.54 4.09 -9.15
C GLY A 279 -14.83 4.64 -10.53
N SER A 280 -15.24 5.89 -10.55
CA SER A 280 -15.35 6.72 -11.74
C SER A 280 -14.57 7.99 -11.51
N GLU A 281 -13.59 8.25 -12.37
CA GLU A 281 -12.65 9.35 -12.25
C GLU A 281 -12.70 10.20 -13.52
N PHE A 282 -12.69 11.49 -13.35
CA PHE A 282 -12.54 12.46 -14.43
C PHE A 282 -11.33 13.34 -14.15
N THR A 283 -10.37 13.37 -15.09
CA THR A 283 -9.16 14.18 -15.00
C THR A 283 -9.10 15.18 -16.15
N LEU A 284 -8.80 16.42 -15.83
CA LEU A 284 -8.52 17.48 -16.81
C LEU A 284 -7.09 17.96 -16.60
N MET A 285 -6.28 17.92 -17.66
CA MET A 285 -4.91 18.38 -17.65
C MET A 285 -4.71 19.48 -18.66
N ASN A 286 -3.94 20.50 -18.28
CA ASN A 286 -3.45 21.52 -19.19
C ASN A 286 -1.94 21.66 -19.03
N ASN A 287 -1.24 21.73 -20.15
CA ASN A 287 0.18 22.03 -20.20
C ASN A 287 0.42 23.12 -21.23
N TYR A 288 1.06 24.21 -20.83
CA TYR A 288 1.34 25.33 -21.72
C TYR A 288 2.76 25.83 -21.53
N THR A 289 3.49 25.95 -22.62
CA THR A 289 4.85 26.48 -22.61
C THR A 289 4.91 27.81 -23.36
N TRP A 290 5.35 28.87 -22.67
CA TRP A 290 5.59 30.18 -23.28
C TRP A 290 6.93 30.22 -24.00
N ASP A 291 7.11 31.18 -24.85
CA ASP A 291 8.29 31.40 -25.66
C ASP A 291 9.56 31.66 -24.85
N ASN A 292 9.41 32.19 -23.66
CA ASN A 292 10.52 32.41 -22.75
C ASN A 292 10.92 31.16 -21.95
N GLY A 293 10.34 29.98 -22.30
CA GLY A 293 10.59 28.72 -21.65
C GLY A 293 9.90 28.53 -20.28
N LEU A 294 9.00 29.46 -19.90
CA LEU A 294 8.13 29.23 -18.74
C LEU A 294 7.09 28.16 -19.11
N ASN A 295 6.92 27.17 -18.27
CA ASN A 295 5.91 26.13 -18.42
C ASN A 295 4.86 26.25 -17.32
N TRP A 296 3.60 26.11 -17.69
CA TRP A 296 2.47 26.05 -16.78
C TRP A 296 1.72 24.74 -16.98
N ARG A 297 1.69 23.96 -15.94
CA ARG A 297 0.99 22.68 -15.90
C ARG A 297 -0.11 22.73 -14.84
N THR A 298 -1.30 22.25 -15.19
CA THR A 298 -2.43 22.15 -14.27
C THR A 298 -3.10 20.81 -14.44
N ILE A 299 -3.47 20.18 -13.34
CA ILE A 299 -4.21 18.91 -13.31
C ILE A 299 -5.33 19.06 -12.29
N MET A 300 -6.53 18.67 -12.70
CA MET A 300 -7.71 18.55 -11.84
C MET A 300 -8.25 17.14 -11.98
N LYS A 301 -8.49 16.48 -10.87
CA LYS A 301 -9.02 15.14 -10.82
C LYS A 301 -10.19 15.10 -9.84
N TYR A 302 -11.31 14.59 -10.29
CA TYR A 302 -12.44 14.25 -9.45
C TYR A 302 -12.65 12.74 -9.49
N ASP A 303 -12.80 12.11 -8.32
CA ASP A 303 -13.11 10.69 -8.17
C ASP A 303 -14.35 10.52 -7.31
N HIS A 304 -15.24 9.66 -7.79
CA HIS A 304 -16.39 9.14 -7.05
C HIS A 304 -16.29 7.62 -7.00
N SER A 305 -16.12 7.08 -5.81
CA SER A 305 -15.83 5.67 -5.67
C SER A 305 -16.44 5.05 -4.41
N THR A 306 -16.55 3.73 -4.47
CA THR A 306 -16.90 2.88 -3.33
C THR A 306 -15.80 1.84 -3.16
N GLY A 307 -15.36 1.64 -1.93
CA GLY A 307 -14.42 0.60 -1.61
C GLY A 307 -14.95 -0.30 -0.51
N SER A 308 -14.75 -1.59 -0.67
CA SER A 308 -14.97 -2.56 0.40
C SER A 308 -13.92 -3.66 0.36
N CYS A 309 -13.50 -4.09 1.54
CA CYS A 309 -12.55 -5.19 1.69
C CYS A 309 -12.89 -6.02 2.92
N VAL A 310 -12.42 -7.26 2.93
CA VAL A 310 -12.56 -8.19 4.05
C VAL A 310 -11.18 -8.64 4.50
N TYR A 311 -10.77 -8.20 5.69
CA TYR A 311 -9.61 -8.76 6.36
C TYR A 311 -10.03 -10.04 7.07
N GLN A 312 -9.37 -11.15 6.78
CA GLN A 312 -9.54 -12.41 7.49
C GLN A 312 -8.23 -12.80 8.18
N THR A 313 -8.06 -12.30 9.39
CA THR A 313 -6.85 -12.48 10.16
C THR A 313 -6.96 -13.72 11.04
N PRO A 314 -6.00 -14.65 11.01
CA PRO A 314 -5.92 -15.68 12.02
C PRO A 314 -5.61 -15.03 13.36
N MET A 315 -6.29 -15.49 14.40
CA MET A 315 -6.09 -15.02 15.76
C MET A 315 -5.40 -16.13 16.57
N SER A 316 -5.99 -16.67 17.60
CA SER A 316 -5.38 -17.81 18.32
C SER A 316 -5.48 -19.11 17.50
N LEU A 317 -4.44 -19.94 17.58
CA LEU A 317 -4.45 -21.32 17.13
C LEU A 317 -4.16 -22.18 18.36
N ASP A 318 -5.18 -22.86 18.87
CA ASP A 318 -5.14 -23.57 20.13
C ASP A 318 -5.36 -25.07 19.93
N GLN A 319 -4.89 -25.89 20.88
CA GLN A 319 -5.28 -27.28 20.96
C GLN A 319 -6.77 -27.36 21.28
N ASN A 320 -7.46 -28.32 20.66
CA ASN A 320 -8.85 -28.62 20.94
C ASN A 320 -8.93 -29.38 22.29
N GLU A 321 -9.15 -28.62 23.35
CA GLU A 321 -9.13 -29.15 24.72
C GLU A 321 -10.36 -30.03 25.02
N ALA A 322 -10.18 -31.04 25.86
CA ALA A 322 -11.27 -31.85 26.35
C ALA A 322 -12.25 -30.98 27.16
N GLY A 323 -13.51 -30.92 26.72
CA GLY A 323 -14.58 -30.16 27.39
C GLY A 323 -15.21 -29.06 26.53
N ILE A 324 -14.60 -28.67 25.44
CA ILE A 324 -15.22 -27.76 24.46
C ILE A 324 -15.87 -28.60 23.35
N ASN A 325 -17.18 -28.39 23.15
CA ASN A 325 -17.96 -29.14 22.17
C ASN A 325 -18.09 -28.37 20.86
N TYR A 326 -17.18 -28.63 19.93
CA TYR A 326 -17.28 -28.10 18.57
C TYR A 326 -18.07 -29.05 17.67
N LEU A 327 -18.97 -28.49 16.89
CA LEU A 327 -19.68 -29.16 15.79
C LEU A 327 -19.26 -28.51 14.46
N TYR A 328 -19.43 -29.25 13.37
CA TYR A 328 -19.32 -28.72 12.01
C TYR A 328 -20.45 -29.27 11.15
N GLU A 329 -20.81 -28.54 10.11
CA GLU A 329 -21.81 -28.96 9.13
C GLU A 329 -21.13 -29.85 8.07
N ALA A 330 -21.55 -31.08 8.00
CA ALA A 330 -21.09 -32.03 6.98
C ALA A 330 -21.72 -31.75 5.61
N ALA A 331 -21.20 -32.37 4.56
CA ALA A 331 -21.67 -32.16 3.18
C ALA A 331 -23.14 -32.48 2.95
N ASP A 332 -23.74 -33.32 3.80
CA ASP A 332 -25.16 -33.67 3.77
C ASP A 332 -26.04 -32.76 4.64
N GLY A 333 -25.47 -31.68 5.19
CA GLY A 333 -26.13 -30.74 6.06
C GLY A 333 -26.32 -31.18 7.52
N SER A 334 -25.82 -32.38 7.89
CA SER A 334 -25.86 -32.85 9.28
C SER A 334 -24.78 -32.22 10.13
N MET A 335 -25.09 -31.87 11.40
CA MET A 335 -24.12 -31.41 12.35
C MET A 335 -23.36 -32.59 12.97
N GLN A 336 -22.03 -32.57 12.82
CA GLN A 336 -21.14 -33.62 13.31
C GLN A 336 -20.16 -33.08 14.35
N PRO A 337 -19.78 -33.89 15.38
CA PRO A 337 -18.77 -33.49 16.34
C PRO A 337 -17.40 -33.34 15.68
N TYR A 338 -16.74 -32.23 15.95
CA TYR A 338 -15.35 -32.02 15.54
C TYR A 338 -14.40 -32.69 16.54
N LYS A 339 -13.49 -33.48 16.00
CA LYS A 339 -12.50 -34.26 16.78
C LYS A 339 -11.06 -33.96 16.37
N GLY A 340 -10.85 -32.92 15.62
CA GLY A 340 -9.50 -32.51 15.23
C GLY A 340 -8.70 -31.97 16.43
N GLU A 341 -7.39 -32.02 16.33
CA GLU A 341 -6.45 -31.67 17.40
C GLU A 341 -6.37 -30.17 17.68
N TYR A 342 -6.61 -29.34 16.65
CA TYR A 342 -6.44 -27.89 16.73
C TYR A 342 -7.69 -27.15 16.26
N VAL A 343 -7.88 -25.97 16.82
CA VAL A 343 -8.91 -24.98 16.44
C VAL A 343 -8.22 -23.65 16.16
N GLN A 344 -8.58 -23.02 15.06
CA GLN A 344 -8.11 -21.68 14.70
C GLN A 344 -9.24 -20.68 14.82
N SER A 345 -9.13 -19.73 15.73
CA SER A 345 -9.99 -18.56 15.75
C SER A 345 -9.58 -17.57 14.66
N ARG A 346 -10.55 -17.01 13.96
CA ARG A 346 -10.32 -16.01 12.92
C ARG A 346 -11.20 -14.78 13.10
N MET A 347 -10.59 -13.63 12.92
CA MET A 347 -11.31 -12.37 12.84
C MET A 347 -11.61 -12.06 11.37
N SER A 348 -12.85 -11.73 11.07
CA SER A 348 -13.30 -11.26 9.78
C SER A 348 -13.82 -9.83 9.91
N CYS A 349 -13.15 -8.89 9.28
CA CYS A 349 -13.47 -7.47 9.36
C CYS A 349 -13.89 -6.96 7.98
N LEU A 350 -15.16 -6.59 7.83
CA LEU A 350 -15.70 -6.00 6.60
C LEU A 350 -15.62 -4.47 6.69
N ASN A 351 -14.76 -3.89 5.90
CA ASN A 351 -14.58 -2.45 5.77
C ASN A 351 -15.33 -1.94 4.55
N ARG A 352 -16.04 -0.83 4.69
CA ARG A 352 -16.75 -0.15 3.59
C ARG A 352 -16.59 1.35 3.66
N GLY A 353 -16.31 1.97 2.52
CA GLY A 353 -16.25 3.43 2.36
C GLY A 353 -16.94 3.89 1.09
N PHE A 354 -17.63 5.03 1.21
CA PHE A 354 -18.16 5.80 0.09
C PHE A 354 -17.32 7.07 0.01
N ILE A 355 -16.72 7.33 -1.13
CA ILE A 355 -15.64 8.29 -1.27
C ILE A 355 -15.94 9.25 -2.41
N ASP A 356 -15.77 10.54 -2.13
CA ASP A 356 -15.68 11.61 -3.10
C ASP A 356 -14.36 12.35 -2.89
N SER A 357 -13.54 12.46 -3.92
CA SER A 357 -12.29 13.22 -3.80
C SER A 357 -12.12 14.21 -4.96
N PHE A 358 -11.48 15.34 -4.63
CA PHE A 358 -11.06 16.31 -5.61
C PHE A 358 -9.59 16.65 -5.37
N MET A 359 -8.78 16.49 -6.39
CA MET A 359 -7.37 16.79 -6.34
C MET A 359 -7.01 17.78 -7.43
N PHE A 360 -6.38 18.85 -7.04
CA PHE A 360 -5.92 19.90 -7.93
C PHE A 360 -4.43 20.15 -7.72
N THR A 361 -3.69 20.25 -8.80
CA THR A 361 -2.29 20.68 -8.79
C THR A 361 -2.07 21.65 -9.92
N THR A 362 -1.43 22.78 -9.64
CA THR A 362 -0.94 23.71 -10.65
C THR A 362 0.50 24.05 -10.37
N GLU A 363 1.35 24.08 -11.39
CA GLU A 363 2.78 24.28 -11.28
C GLU A 363 3.27 25.22 -12.40
N LEU A 364 4.07 26.18 -12.01
CA LEU A 364 4.90 26.98 -12.90
C LEU A 364 6.34 26.48 -12.79
N SER A 365 6.99 26.25 -13.92
CA SER A 365 8.38 25.82 -13.94
C SER A 365 9.15 26.49 -15.08
N ARG A 366 10.45 26.67 -14.88
CA ARG A 366 11.33 27.21 -15.90
C ARG A 366 12.74 26.67 -15.74
N LYS A 367 13.31 26.25 -16.86
CA LYS A 367 14.76 26.01 -16.99
C LYS A 367 15.40 27.24 -17.60
N ALA A 368 16.36 27.85 -16.91
CA ALA A 368 17.06 29.05 -17.34
C ALA A 368 18.56 28.89 -17.09
N GLY A 369 19.35 28.67 -18.16
CA GLY A 369 20.78 28.43 -18.05
C GLY A 369 21.08 27.17 -17.21
N ASN A 370 21.76 27.37 -16.10
CA ASN A 370 22.21 26.35 -15.15
C ASN A 370 21.25 26.10 -13.99
N SER A 371 20.01 26.57 -14.08
CA SER A 371 19.03 26.37 -13.01
C SER A 371 17.65 25.99 -13.52
N THR A 372 16.94 25.18 -12.72
CA THR A 372 15.53 24.84 -12.94
C THR A 372 14.77 25.10 -11.65
N TRP A 373 13.73 25.90 -11.71
CA TRP A 373 12.86 26.13 -10.57
C TRP A 373 11.43 25.72 -10.87
N ARG A 374 10.71 25.35 -9.82
CA ARG A 374 9.28 25.02 -9.86
C ARG A 374 8.59 25.69 -8.68
N LEU A 375 7.41 26.24 -8.94
CA LEU A 375 6.50 26.79 -7.93
C LEU A 375 5.13 26.15 -8.16
N GLY A 376 4.61 25.46 -7.18
CA GLY A 376 3.36 24.71 -7.31
C GLY A 376 2.40 24.94 -6.15
N LEU A 377 1.13 24.74 -6.45
CA LEU A 377 0.02 24.74 -5.51
C LEU A 377 -0.72 23.40 -5.65
N ASN A 378 -0.99 22.74 -4.53
CA ASN A 378 -1.87 21.58 -4.45
C ASN A 378 -3.10 21.92 -3.61
N GLU A 379 -4.25 21.39 -4.00
CA GLU A 379 -5.43 21.29 -3.15
C GLU A 379 -5.99 19.86 -3.28
N TRP A 380 -6.06 19.15 -2.17
CA TRP A 380 -6.57 17.79 -2.10
C TRP A 380 -7.70 17.73 -1.09
N TYR A 381 -8.90 17.51 -1.60
CA TYR A 381 -10.12 17.35 -0.82
C TYR A 381 -10.58 15.91 -0.88
N TYR A 382 -10.92 15.35 0.26
CA TYR A 382 -11.36 13.98 0.42
C TYR A 382 -12.53 13.92 1.40
N ASP A 383 -13.66 13.40 0.93
CA ASP A 383 -14.87 13.18 1.73
C ASP A 383 -15.15 11.68 1.79
N ILE A 384 -15.42 11.16 2.97
CA ILE A 384 -15.64 9.73 3.17
C ILE A 384 -16.72 9.46 4.21
N ASP A 385 -17.53 8.44 3.95
CA ASP A 385 -18.40 7.77 4.92
C ASP A 385 -17.93 6.32 5.07
N TYR A 386 -17.14 6.05 6.12
CA TYR A 386 -16.52 4.75 6.38
C TYR A 386 -17.13 4.07 7.59
N ALA A 387 -17.35 2.76 7.48
CA ALA A 387 -17.64 1.91 8.63
C ALA A 387 -17.03 0.52 8.44
N SER A 388 -16.58 -0.07 9.53
CA SER A 388 -16.19 -1.47 9.57
C SER A 388 -17.13 -2.26 10.49
N ALA A 389 -17.31 -3.54 10.15
CA ALA A 389 -18.04 -4.49 10.98
C ALA A 389 -17.13 -5.71 11.19
N THR A 390 -16.83 -5.99 12.46
CA THR A 390 -15.96 -7.08 12.82
C THR A 390 -16.75 -8.25 13.38
N THR A 391 -16.44 -9.44 12.93
CA THR A 391 -17.04 -10.70 13.38
C THR A 391 -15.94 -11.74 13.55
N MET A 392 -16.20 -12.75 14.36
CA MET A 392 -15.30 -13.87 14.51
C MET A 392 -15.96 -15.20 14.17
N TYR A 393 -15.13 -16.19 13.88
CA TYR A 393 -15.53 -17.59 13.77
C TYR A 393 -14.33 -18.47 14.11
N ASP A 394 -14.63 -19.72 14.48
CA ASP A 394 -13.63 -20.75 14.64
C ASP A 394 -13.65 -21.68 13.43
N GLN A 395 -12.49 -22.21 13.06
CA GLN A 395 -12.36 -23.17 11.97
C GLN A 395 -11.49 -24.36 12.38
N SER A 396 -11.71 -25.47 11.71
CA SER A 396 -10.84 -26.65 11.80
C SER A 396 -9.45 -26.37 11.24
N VAL A 397 -8.47 -27.12 11.71
CA VAL A 397 -7.08 -27.11 11.21
C VAL A 397 -6.77 -28.51 10.67
N PRO A 398 -7.10 -28.79 9.39
CA PRO A 398 -6.94 -30.13 8.83
C PRO A 398 -5.47 -30.47 8.60
N THR A 399 -5.09 -31.71 8.88
CA THR A 399 -3.73 -32.23 8.68
C THR A 399 -3.56 -32.96 7.36
N ASP A 400 -4.65 -33.25 6.65
CA ASP A 400 -4.68 -34.02 5.40
C ASP A 400 -4.65 -33.16 4.14
N GLY A 401 -4.60 -31.79 4.30
CA GLY A 401 -4.64 -30.82 3.20
C GLY A 401 -6.04 -30.54 2.68
N SER A 402 -7.08 -31.01 3.34
CA SER A 402 -8.47 -30.65 3.03
C SER A 402 -8.76 -29.20 3.41
N TYR A 403 -9.86 -28.66 2.87
CA TYR A 403 -10.30 -27.31 3.26
C TYR A 403 -10.75 -27.29 4.72
N PRO A 404 -10.43 -26.23 5.47
CA PRO A 404 -11.04 -26.00 6.77
C PRO A 404 -12.56 -25.95 6.69
N VAL A 405 -13.22 -26.36 7.76
CA VAL A 405 -14.66 -26.20 7.95
C VAL A 405 -14.89 -25.24 9.11
N ARG A 406 -15.96 -24.44 9.03
CA ARG A 406 -16.36 -23.59 10.13
C ARG A 406 -16.87 -24.43 11.28
N LEU A 407 -16.51 -24.06 12.50
CA LEU A 407 -16.90 -24.72 13.72
C LEU A 407 -17.97 -23.95 14.45
N TYR A 408 -18.85 -24.69 15.06
CA TYR A 408 -19.92 -24.18 15.92
C TYR A 408 -19.60 -24.63 17.36
N ASN A 409 -19.31 -23.69 18.23
CA ASN A 409 -19.14 -23.98 19.64
C ASN A 409 -20.49 -23.90 20.35
N THR A 410 -21.01 -25.02 20.80
CA THR A 410 -22.31 -25.08 21.47
C THR A 410 -22.28 -24.42 22.84
N ASP A 411 -21.12 -24.31 23.46
CA ASP A 411 -20.94 -23.71 24.78
C ASP A 411 -21.00 -22.18 24.75
N TYR A 412 -20.80 -21.55 23.59
CA TYR A 412 -20.97 -20.10 23.41
C TYR A 412 -22.40 -19.60 23.61
N ALA A 413 -23.38 -20.47 23.51
CA ALA A 413 -24.77 -20.12 23.84
C ALA A 413 -24.97 -19.67 25.30
N THR A 414 -24.01 -19.98 26.18
CA THR A 414 -24.03 -19.64 27.61
C THR A 414 -23.29 -18.34 27.96
N TYR A 415 -22.49 -17.79 27.01
CA TYR A 415 -21.78 -16.53 27.24
C TYR A 415 -22.72 -15.33 26.99
N ALA A 416 -23.03 -14.61 28.04
CA ALA A 416 -23.94 -13.47 28.00
C ALA A 416 -23.54 -12.35 27.03
N ASP A 417 -22.27 -12.28 26.67
CA ASP A 417 -21.68 -11.23 25.83
C ASP A 417 -21.49 -11.61 24.36
N ARG A 418 -21.86 -12.84 23.96
CA ARG A 418 -21.62 -13.33 22.58
C ARG A 418 -22.93 -13.77 21.94
N THR A 419 -23.31 -13.10 20.87
CA THR A 419 -24.49 -13.45 20.10
C THR A 419 -24.07 -14.19 18.85
N TYR A 420 -24.49 -15.43 18.73
CA TYR A 420 -24.29 -16.25 17.54
C TYR A 420 -25.17 -15.76 16.38
N ALA A 421 -24.59 -15.58 15.23
CA ALA A 421 -25.31 -15.19 14.02
C ALA A 421 -25.98 -16.37 13.30
N GLY A 422 -25.96 -17.57 13.88
CA GLY A 422 -26.67 -18.76 13.41
C GLY A 422 -25.84 -19.71 12.55
N ASN A 423 -24.75 -19.30 11.93
CA ASN A 423 -23.92 -20.14 11.07
C ASN A 423 -22.45 -20.20 11.51
N GLY A 424 -22.21 -20.23 12.83
CA GLY A 424 -20.91 -20.31 13.46
C GLY A 424 -20.17 -18.99 13.59
N TYR A 425 -20.74 -17.87 13.14
CA TYR A 425 -20.21 -16.55 13.39
C TYR A 425 -20.71 -15.95 14.71
N TYR A 426 -19.85 -15.20 15.39
CA TYR A 426 -20.19 -14.39 16.54
C TYR A 426 -19.66 -12.96 16.33
N TYR A 427 -20.54 -11.97 16.48
CA TYR A 427 -20.26 -10.58 16.13
C TYR A 427 -20.16 -9.64 17.33
N ASP A 428 -20.52 -10.11 18.54
CA ASP A 428 -20.49 -9.32 19.77
C ASP A 428 -19.34 -9.73 20.70
N PHE A 429 -18.17 -10.09 20.12
CA PHE A 429 -17.08 -10.66 20.90
C PHE A 429 -16.08 -9.64 21.45
N ASN A 430 -16.00 -8.46 20.90
CA ASN A 430 -14.95 -7.50 21.22
C ASN A 430 -15.51 -6.08 21.32
N LYS A 431 -15.40 -5.51 22.49
CA LYS A 431 -15.85 -4.14 22.79
C LYS A 431 -15.14 -3.05 21.98
N ASN A 432 -14.14 -3.39 21.18
CA ASN A 432 -13.28 -2.40 20.53
C ASN A 432 -12.97 -2.67 19.04
N ALA A 433 -13.68 -3.58 18.37
CA ALA A 433 -13.30 -4.05 17.07
C ALA A 433 -13.95 -3.33 15.87
N SER A 434 -15.07 -2.65 16.08
CA SER A 434 -15.75 -1.94 15.00
C SER A 434 -15.26 -0.51 14.89
N GLU A 435 -15.22 0.01 13.68
CA GLU A 435 -14.69 1.34 13.39
C GLU A 435 -15.72 2.16 12.62
N TYR A 436 -15.68 3.46 12.83
CA TYR A 436 -16.51 4.41 12.11
C TYR A 436 -15.84 5.77 12.05
N TYR A 437 -15.86 6.38 10.90
CA TYR A 437 -15.68 7.82 10.75
C TYR A 437 -16.41 8.30 9.49
N LYS A 438 -16.84 9.55 9.55
CA LYS A 438 -17.51 10.23 8.44
C LYS A 438 -17.12 11.69 8.44
N GLY A 439 -16.71 12.19 7.31
CA GLY A 439 -16.32 13.58 7.18
C GLY A 439 -15.37 13.84 6.05
N HIS A 440 -14.69 14.95 6.12
CA HIS A 440 -13.79 15.37 5.08
C HIS A 440 -12.45 15.88 5.61
N GLU A 441 -11.44 15.73 4.80
CA GLU A 441 -10.12 16.29 4.97
C GLU A 441 -9.78 17.15 3.75
N ASN A 442 -9.26 18.35 3.99
CA ASN A 442 -8.78 19.24 2.95
C ASN A 442 -7.33 19.65 3.22
N LYS A 443 -6.47 19.50 2.23
CA LYS A 443 -5.07 19.91 2.27
C LYS A 443 -4.80 20.90 1.17
N VAL A 444 -4.34 22.10 1.55
CA VAL A 444 -3.90 23.13 0.60
C VAL A 444 -2.41 23.38 0.85
N ALA A 445 -1.59 23.22 -0.18
CA ALA A 445 -0.15 23.37 -0.04
C ALA A 445 0.46 24.20 -1.15
N LEU A 446 1.38 25.06 -0.75
CA LEU A 446 2.28 25.78 -1.65
C LEU A 446 3.67 25.13 -1.55
N TYR A 447 4.31 24.88 -2.69
CA TYR A 447 5.66 24.34 -2.71
C TYR A 447 6.54 25.02 -3.75
N PHE A 448 7.84 24.99 -3.46
CA PHE A 448 8.90 25.51 -4.33
C PHE A 448 10.05 24.53 -4.36
N THR A 449 10.66 24.35 -5.54
CA THR A 449 11.92 23.62 -5.69
C THR A 449 12.87 24.38 -6.61
N HIS A 450 14.15 24.25 -6.37
CA HIS A 450 15.20 24.79 -7.20
C HIS A 450 16.34 23.79 -7.34
N ASP A 451 16.69 23.45 -8.57
CA ASP A 451 17.85 22.66 -8.95
C ASP A 451 18.83 23.61 -9.66
N TRP A 452 20.06 23.73 -9.13
CA TRP A 452 21.01 24.74 -9.53
C TRP A 452 22.43 24.19 -9.63
N ASP A 453 22.98 24.18 -10.84
CA ASP A 453 24.40 23.99 -11.06
C ASP A 453 25.15 25.29 -10.72
N VAL A 454 25.55 25.44 -9.45
CA VAL A 454 26.21 26.65 -8.93
C VAL A 454 27.55 26.87 -9.66
N THR A 455 28.28 25.79 -9.85
CA THR A 455 29.50 25.70 -10.64
C THR A 455 29.52 24.38 -11.42
N ASP A 456 30.51 24.17 -12.27
CA ASP A 456 30.74 22.88 -12.94
C ASP A 456 30.99 21.72 -11.96
N GLN A 457 31.35 22.04 -10.71
CA GLN A 457 31.67 21.09 -9.65
C GLN A 457 30.53 20.93 -8.64
N LEU A 458 29.71 21.96 -8.41
CA LEU A 458 28.69 21.98 -7.35
C LEU A 458 27.30 22.10 -7.92
N ASN A 459 26.50 21.05 -7.73
CA ASN A 459 25.04 21.08 -7.92
C ASN A 459 24.37 21.16 -6.56
N LEU A 460 23.36 22.01 -6.43
CA LEU A 460 22.47 22.13 -5.28
C LEU A 460 21.03 21.93 -5.71
N TYR A 461 20.32 21.11 -4.95
CA TYR A 461 18.86 20.99 -5.03
C TYR A 461 18.27 21.37 -3.68
N TYR A 462 17.26 22.21 -3.65
CA TYR A 462 16.53 22.52 -2.43
C TYR A 462 15.07 22.81 -2.71
N GLY A 463 14.24 22.62 -1.70
CA GLY A 463 12.81 22.86 -1.81
C GLY A 463 12.13 23.01 -0.46
N ALA A 464 10.97 23.63 -0.49
CA ALA A 464 10.11 23.83 0.65
C ALA A 464 8.64 23.61 0.27
N ARG A 465 7.86 23.08 1.20
CA ARG A 465 6.41 22.94 1.14
C ARG A 465 5.80 23.46 2.42
N LEU A 466 4.72 24.20 2.30
CA LEU A 466 3.86 24.62 3.41
C LEU A 466 2.45 24.13 3.11
N GLU A 467 1.85 23.39 4.04
CA GLU A 467 0.56 22.75 3.87
C GLU A 467 -0.37 23.07 5.04
N TYR A 468 -1.54 23.61 4.74
CA TYR A 468 -2.65 23.70 5.68
C TYR A 468 -3.55 22.48 5.52
N GLN A 469 -3.81 21.79 6.64
CA GLN A 469 -4.67 20.61 6.72
C GLN A 469 -5.86 20.90 7.63
N ALA A 470 -7.07 20.78 7.10
CA ALA A 470 -8.31 20.90 7.84
C ALA A 470 -9.05 19.55 7.83
N LEU A 471 -9.49 19.09 8.99
CA LEU A 471 -10.21 17.84 9.17
C LEU A 471 -11.51 18.11 9.95
N ARG A 472 -12.64 17.65 9.43
CA ARG A 472 -13.97 17.84 10.01
C ARG A 472 -14.80 16.58 9.84
N GLY A 473 -15.53 16.18 10.88
CA GLY A 473 -16.43 15.05 10.79
C GLY A 473 -16.80 14.46 12.15
N ASP A 474 -17.16 13.21 12.11
CA ASP A 474 -17.53 12.41 13.28
C ASP A 474 -16.75 11.10 13.27
N ASN A 475 -16.43 10.57 14.45
CA ASN A 475 -15.75 9.29 14.61
C ASN A 475 -16.42 8.38 15.66
N ALA A 476 -15.95 7.15 15.77
CA ALA A 476 -16.49 6.12 16.64
C ALA A 476 -16.22 6.32 18.14
N ALA A 477 -15.42 7.31 18.54
CA ALA A 477 -15.11 7.52 19.94
C ALA A 477 -16.35 8.05 20.68
N VAL A 478 -16.87 7.27 21.62
CA VAL A 478 -18.08 7.58 22.40
C VAL A 478 -17.67 8.25 23.70
N LYS A 479 -18.38 9.31 24.06
CA LYS A 479 -18.24 9.99 25.36
C LYS A 479 -19.38 9.63 26.29
N ASN A 480 -19.08 9.47 27.60
CA ASN A 480 -20.05 9.38 28.65
C ASN A 480 -20.67 10.76 28.96
N ALA A 481 -21.59 10.80 29.95
CA ALA A 481 -22.25 12.03 30.38
C ALA A 481 -21.25 13.09 30.91
N ASP A 482 -20.12 12.66 31.45
CA ASP A 482 -19.06 13.52 31.99
C ASP A 482 -18.08 14.03 30.90
N GLY A 483 -18.27 13.63 29.63
CA GLY A 483 -17.46 14.02 28.50
C GLY A 483 -16.17 13.22 28.33
N GLU A 484 -15.99 12.16 29.08
CA GLU A 484 -14.85 11.25 28.97
C GLU A 484 -15.07 10.22 27.87
N TYR A 485 -14.00 9.82 27.17
CA TYR A 485 -14.05 8.75 26.16
C TYR A 485 -14.17 7.39 26.83
N VAL A 486 -15.21 6.63 26.50
CA VAL A 486 -15.53 5.35 27.16
C VAL A 486 -15.42 4.14 26.20
N GLY A 487 -14.94 4.31 25.00
CA GLY A 487 -14.69 3.20 24.08
C GLY A 487 -15.35 3.36 22.72
N ARG A 488 -15.44 2.24 22.01
CA ARG A 488 -15.97 2.11 20.66
C ARG A 488 -17.38 1.57 20.64
N PHE A 489 -17.95 1.50 19.43
CA PHE A 489 -19.24 0.81 19.19
C PHE A 489 -19.19 -0.72 19.29
N ALA A 490 -18.24 -1.34 19.92
CA ALA A 490 -17.93 -2.74 19.74
C ALA A 490 -19.11 -3.70 19.82
N ASN A 491 -19.88 -3.62 20.86
CA ASN A 491 -21.12 -4.40 20.99
C ASN A 491 -22.34 -3.56 20.65
N TYR A 492 -22.13 -2.38 20.07
CA TYR A 492 -23.17 -1.41 19.83
C TYR A 492 -23.08 -0.87 18.41
N TYR A 493 -24.15 -0.32 17.94
CA TYR A 493 -24.30 0.34 16.66
C TYR A 493 -24.85 1.75 16.86
N LEU A 494 -24.78 2.57 15.85
CA LEU A 494 -25.30 3.94 15.90
C LEU A 494 -26.78 3.94 16.31
N GLY A 495 -27.11 4.67 17.38
CA GLY A 495 -28.47 4.77 17.95
C GLY A 495 -28.84 3.70 18.97
N ALA A 496 -27.97 2.71 19.23
CA ALA A 496 -28.19 1.76 20.33
C ALA A 496 -28.11 2.48 21.68
N THR A 497 -28.62 1.82 22.72
CA THR A 497 -28.52 2.27 24.11
C THR A 497 -27.68 1.27 24.89
N ALA A 498 -26.60 1.72 25.49
CA ALA A 498 -25.74 0.91 26.33
C ALA A 498 -26.44 0.54 27.65
N PRO A 499 -25.99 -0.50 28.39
CA PRO A 499 -26.62 -0.93 29.65
C PRO A 499 -26.70 0.15 30.71
N ASP A 500 -25.79 1.12 30.71
CA ASP A 500 -25.79 2.28 31.61
C ASP A 500 -26.78 3.40 31.19
N GLY A 501 -27.53 3.18 30.10
CA GLY A 501 -28.47 4.15 29.54
C GLY A 501 -27.84 5.14 28.54
N THR A 502 -26.52 5.08 28.28
CA THR A 502 -25.84 5.96 27.30
C THR A 502 -26.31 5.64 25.90
N LYS A 503 -26.75 6.67 25.18
CA LYS A 503 -27.07 6.52 23.74
C LYS A 503 -25.81 6.58 22.90
N ILE A 504 -25.59 5.55 22.08
CA ILE A 504 -24.42 5.44 21.24
C ILE A 504 -24.53 6.41 20.06
N ALA A 505 -23.65 7.41 20.03
CA ALA A 505 -23.55 8.41 18.99
C ALA A 505 -22.08 8.71 18.71
N PRO A 506 -21.71 9.01 17.45
CA PRO A 506 -20.35 9.39 17.16
C PRO A 506 -19.97 10.73 17.80
N THR A 507 -18.67 10.91 18.00
CA THR A 507 -18.09 12.15 18.52
C THR A 507 -17.60 13.02 17.38
N ALA A 508 -18.00 14.30 17.40
CA ALA A 508 -17.53 15.27 16.43
C ALA A 508 -16.02 15.53 16.56
N MET A 509 -15.36 15.67 15.43
CA MET A 509 -13.94 16.02 15.32
C MET A 509 -13.76 17.23 14.44
N SER A 510 -12.87 18.14 14.86
CA SER A 510 -12.57 19.39 14.15
C SER A 510 -11.15 19.80 14.45
N TYR A 511 -10.27 19.70 13.45
CA TYR A 511 -8.86 19.99 13.60
C TYR A 511 -8.36 20.85 12.45
N ASP A 512 -7.38 21.70 12.76
CA ASP A 512 -6.67 22.55 11.82
C ASP A 512 -5.17 22.48 12.14
N TRP A 513 -4.36 22.13 11.15
CA TRP A 513 -2.92 21.97 11.33
C TRP A 513 -2.13 22.63 10.22
N LEU A 514 -0.89 22.98 10.54
CA LEU A 514 0.11 23.43 9.59
C LEU A 514 1.24 22.41 9.51
N ASN A 515 1.38 21.78 8.34
CA ASN A 515 2.47 20.89 8.01
C ASN A 515 3.50 21.59 7.14
N TYR A 516 4.74 21.13 7.17
CA TYR A 516 5.77 21.62 6.26
C TYR A 516 6.76 20.52 5.89
N ALA A 517 7.36 20.69 4.72
CA ALA A 517 8.46 19.86 4.27
C ALA A 517 9.61 20.76 3.79
N LEU A 518 10.82 20.36 4.13
CA LEU A 518 12.05 21.02 3.69
C LEU A 518 12.98 19.95 3.12
N THR A 519 13.66 20.25 2.03
CA THR A 519 14.69 19.40 1.46
C THR A 519 15.88 20.21 0.99
N ALA A 520 17.07 19.65 1.11
CA ALA A 520 18.30 20.17 0.53
C ALA A 520 19.18 19.01 0.13
N ALA A 521 19.78 19.05 -1.05
CA ALA A 521 20.75 18.08 -1.51
C ALA A 521 21.93 18.81 -2.17
N ALA A 522 23.12 18.25 -2.02
CA ALA A 522 24.33 18.76 -2.64
C ALA A 522 25.12 17.63 -3.27
N THR A 523 25.62 17.86 -4.47
CA THR A 523 26.59 16.99 -5.12
C THR A 523 27.83 17.81 -5.50
N TYR A 524 28.99 17.38 -5.02
CA TYR A 524 30.27 18.08 -5.25
C TYR A 524 31.26 17.15 -5.97
N LYS A 525 31.65 17.50 -7.17
CA LYS A 525 32.63 16.78 -7.98
C LYS A 525 34.03 17.13 -7.51
N LEU A 526 34.75 16.15 -6.96
CA LEU A 526 36.16 16.26 -6.60
C LEU A 526 37.06 16.03 -7.83
N THR A 527 36.64 15.10 -8.69
CA THR A 527 37.23 14.82 -9.99
C THR A 527 36.13 14.62 -11.05
N SER A 528 36.49 14.36 -12.29
CA SER A 528 35.52 14.02 -13.34
C SER A 528 34.67 12.79 -13.03
N SER A 529 35.17 11.88 -12.19
CA SER A 529 34.52 10.60 -11.90
C SER A 529 34.15 10.39 -10.43
N PHE A 530 34.68 11.19 -9.51
CA PHE A 530 34.50 10.97 -8.08
C PHE A 530 34.06 12.25 -7.36
N GLY A 531 33.14 12.12 -6.41
CA GLY A 531 32.69 13.24 -5.63
C GLY A 531 31.96 12.84 -4.34
N LEU A 532 31.45 13.86 -3.70
CA LEU A 532 30.65 13.77 -2.47
C LEU A 532 29.18 14.05 -2.82
N THR A 533 28.29 13.39 -2.11
CA THR A 533 26.85 13.66 -2.23
C THR A 533 26.18 13.54 -0.86
N GLY A 534 25.15 14.31 -0.65
CA GLY A 534 24.33 14.22 0.55
C GLY A 534 23.00 14.92 0.37
N ASP A 535 22.04 14.50 1.14
CA ASP A 535 20.73 15.11 1.19
C ASP A 535 20.18 15.13 2.62
N PHE A 536 19.27 16.07 2.83
CA PHE A 536 18.48 16.20 4.03
C PHE A 536 17.03 16.47 3.64
N THR A 537 16.10 15.71 4.22
CA THR A 537 14.66 15.93 4.07
C THR A 537 14.02 15.93 5.45
N TYR A 538 13.19 16.91 5.73
CA TYR A 538 12.41 16.99 6.95
C TYR A 538 10.97 17.22 6.61
N ILE A 539 10.08 16.36 7.06
CA ILE A 539 8.65 16.55 6.91
C ILE A 539 7.94 16.54 8.26
N THR A 540 6.84 17.25 8.33
CA THR A 540 5.87 17.15 9.41
C THR A 540 4.53 16.74 8.88
N GLN A 541 3.81 15.94 9.65
CA GLN A 541 2.48 15.44 9.33
C GLN A 541 1.62 15.44 10.59
N HIS A 542 0.31 15.49 10.40
CA HIS A 542 -0.68 15.22 11.44
C HIS A 542 -1.57 14.05 11.02
N PRO A 543 -2.33 13.46 11.95
CA PRO A 543 -3.23 12.37 11.63
C PRO A 543 -4.17 12.69 10.48
N LYS A 544 -4.40 11.70 9.62
CA LYS A 544 -5.42 11.75 8.58
C LYS A 544 -6.76 11.33 9.17
N ILE A 545 -7.85 11.59 8.44
CA ILE A 545 -9.19 11.20 8.86
C ILE A 545 -9.31 9.70 9.17
N GLU A 546 -8.62 8.85 8.44
CA GLU A 546 -8.60 7.39 8.65
C GLU A 546 -8.01 6.97 10.02
N ASN A 547 -7.14 7.77 10.60
CA ASN A 547 -6.56 7.49 11.92
C ASN A 547 -7.57 7.67 13.06
N PHE A 548 -8.71 8.28 12.81
CA PHE A 548 -9.80 8.46 13.76
C PHE A 548 -10.85 7.33 13.71
N ALA A 549 -10.63 6.32 12.87
CA ALA A 549 -11.48 5.13 12.80
C ALA A 549 -11.57 4.36 14.14
N PRO A 550 -10.46 4.18 14.88
CA PRO A 550 -10.47 3.52 16.18
C PRO A 550 -11.26 4.27 17.25
N ALA A 551 -11.67 3.55 18.28
CA ALA A 551 -12.46 4.07 19.42
C ALA A 551 -11.78 5.12 20.26
N THR A 552 -10.49 5.03 20.36
CA THR A 552 -9.68 6.02 21.09
C THR A 552 -9.17 7.03 20.08
N LEU A 553 -9.21 8.30 20.46
CA LEU A 553 -8.63 9.35 19.63
C LEU A 553 -7.13 9.07 19.40
N PRO A 554 -6.64 9.24 18.18
CA PRO A 554 -5.20 9.20 17.93
C PRO A 554 -4.52 10.35 18.66
N ASN A 555 -3.25 10.18 18.99
CA ASN A 555 -2.44 11.32 19.38
C ASN A 555 -2.38 12.31 18.19
N THR A 556 -2.77 13.54 18.46
CA THR A 556 -2.81 14.62 17.45
C THR A 556 -1.54 15.45 17.42
N ASP A 557 -0.52 15.06 18.18
CA ASP A 557 0.80 15.70 18.14
C ASP A 557 1.44 15.53 16.75
N LYS A 558 2.23 16.52 16.42
CA LYS A 558 2.95 16.57 15.16
C LYS A 558 3.88 15.37 14.99
N ILE A 559 3.69 14.61 13.93
CA ILE A 559 4.62 13.58 13.46
C ILE A 559 5.77 14.29 12.75
N SER A 560 7.01 13.97 13.11
CA SER A 560 8.21 14.53 12.49
C SER A 560 9.07 13.43 11.90
N VAL A 561 9.51 13.62 10.66
CA VAL A 561 10.36 12.65 9.96
C VAL A 561 11.59 13.34 9.38
N PRO A 562 12.69 13.45 10.15
CA PRO A 562 13.99 13.81 9.61
C PRO A 562 14.64 12.61 8.91
N LEU A 563 15.13 12.84 7.70
CA LEU A 563 16.00 11.94 6.94
C LEU A 563 17.25 12.69 6.52
N GLY A 564 18.42 12.17 6.84
CA GLY A 564 19.70 12.69 6.37
C GLY A 564 20.53 11.57 5.77
N ARG A 565 21.15 11.83 4.61
CA ARG A 565 22.07 10.90 3.96
C ARG A 565 23.32 11.66 3.51
N ALA A 566 24.48 11.03 3.64
CA ALA A 566 25.74 11.61 3.17
C ALA A 566 26.73 10.50 2.79
N GLY A 567 27.52 10.75 1.76
CA GLY A 567 28.51 9.79 1.31
C GLY A 567 29.24 10.20 0.03
N ILE A 568 29.62 9.19 -0.71
CA ILE A 568 30.45 9.33 -1.91
C ILE A 568 29.71 8.77 -3.13
N TYR A 569 30.08 9.26 -4.28
CA TYR A 569 29.74 8.63 -5.54
C TYR A 569 31.00 8.51 -6.43
N TYR A 570 30.95 7.51 -7.30
CA TYR A 570 31.91 7.30 -8.37
C TYR A 570 31.15 6.98 -9.66
N ASN A 571 31.50 7.63 -10.76
CA ASN A 571 30.85 7.43 -12.04
C ASN A 571 31.86 7.52 -13.18
N ASN A 572 31.89 6.49 -14.03
CA ASN A 572 32.64 6.48 -15.29
C ASN A 572 31.82 5.77 -16.37
N GLU A 573 32.43 5.47 -17.54
CA GLU A 573 31.73 4.87 -18.67
C GLU A 573 31.10 3.50 -18.39
N TRP A 574 31.68 2.71 -17.47
CA TRP A 574 31.23 1.34 -17.18
C TRP A 574 30.75 1.09 -15.74
N LEU A 575 31.00 2.01 -14.83
CA LEU A 575 30.69 1.86 -13.40
C LEU A 575 30.06 3.14 -12.84
N SER A 576 28.88 3.00 -12.24
CA SER A 576 28.27 4.00 -11.37
C SER A 576 28.13 3.39 -9.98
N LEU A 577 28.64 4.08 -8.96
CA LEU A 577 28.58 3.67 -7.58
C LEU A 577 28.17 4.85 -6.69
N THR A 578 27.24 4.61 -5.78
CA THR A 578 26.88 5.55 -4.71
C THR A 578 26.87 4.82 -3.38
N SER A 579 27.52 5.39 -2.37
CA SER A 579 27.59 4.80 -1.02
C SER A 579 27.28 5.86 0.02
N LEU A 580 26.19 5.64 0.79
CA LEU A 580 25.59 6.63 1.67
C LEU A 580 25.37 6.06 3.07
N PHE A 581 25.78 6.80 4.08
CA PHE A 581 25.23 6.67 5.42
C PHE A 581 23.90 7.38 5.52
N SER A 582 22.96 6.83 6.27
CA SER A 582 21.63 7.37 6.45
C SER A 582 21.20 7.37 7.92
N TYR A 583 20.45 8.39 8.25
CA TYR A 583 19.70 8.52 9.50
C TYR A 583 18.27 8.87 9.15
N ILE A 584 17.30 8.09 9.63
CA ILE A 584 15.88 8.42 9.56
C ILE A 584 15.22 8.15 10.91
N SER A 585 14.29 9.01 11.29
CA SER A 585 13.42 8.73 12.43
C SER A 585 11.99 9.16 12.12
N LYS A 586 11.05 8.65 12.88
CA LYS A 586 9.65 9.04 12.82
C LYS A 586 9.12 9.06 14.25
N THR A 587 8.57 10.19 14.67
CA THR A 587 8.03 10.40 16.01
C THR A 587 6.51 10.38 16.00
N ASN A 588 5.91 10.09 17.15
CA ASN A 588 4.46 10.13 17.35
C ASN A 588 3.67 9.27 16.35
N ASN A 589 4.19 8.08 16.00
CA ASN A 589 3.43 7.12 15.20
C ASN A 589 2.22 6.64 15.98
N ASN A 590 1.04 6.74 15.40
CA ASN A 590 -0.16 6.16 15.97
C ASN A 590 -0.33 4.72 15.48
N SER A 591 -0.67 3.81 16.38
CA SER A 591 -1.00 2.42 16.10
C SER A 591 -2.01 1.90 17.10
N THR A 592 -2.59 0.76 16.77
CA THR A 592 -3.44 0.00 17.69
C THR A 592 -3.03 -1.45 17.59
N LEU A 593 -2.66 -2.05 18.71
CA LEU A 593 -2.41 -3.48 18.81
C LEU A 593 -3.69 -4.19 19.24
N ASN A 594 -3.89 -5.42 18.75
CA ASN A 594 -4.92 -6.31 19.24
C ASN A 594 -4.27 -7.34 20.16
N LEU A 595 -4.23 -7.05 21.46
CA LEU A 595 -3.66 -7.93 22.46
C LEU A 595 -4.64 -9.06 22.76
N GLN A 596 -4.13 -10.28 22.83
CA GLN A 596 -4.91 -11.48 23.07
C GLN A 596 -4.50 -12.09 24.41
N HIS A 597 -5.51 -12.46 25.21
CA HIS A 597 -5.33 -13.15 26.47
C HIS A 597 -6.35 -14.28 26.61
N LYS A 598 -5.92 -15.44 27.11
CA LYS A 598 -6.80 -16.54 27.46
C LYS A 598 -7.23 -16.33 28.91
N THR A 599 -8.47 -15.92 29.10
CA THR A 599 -9.07 -15.66 30.42
C THR A 599 -9.17 -16.92 31.27
N ALA A 600 -9.36 -16.78 32.57
CA ALA A 600 -9.41 -17.89 33.51
C ALA A 600 -10.51 -18.93 33.20
N ASP A 601 -11.56 -18.54 32.47
CA ASP A 601 -12.63 -19.43 31.99
C ASP A 601 -12.29 -20.12 30.65
N GLY A 602 -11.07 -19.95 30.15
CA GLY A 602 -10.56 -20.60 28.94
C GLY A 602 -10.92 -19.87 27.64
N GLN A 603 -11.52 -18.70 27.70
CA GLN A 603 -11.88 -17.91 26.51
C GLN A 603 -10.73 -17.03 26.05
N THR A 604 -10.59 -16.86 24.73
CA THR A 604 -9.68 -15.87 24.19
C THR A 604 -10.37 -14.51 24.10
N GLU A 605 -9.92 -13.56 24.92
CA GLU A 605 -10.33 -12.18 24.84
C GLU A 605 -9.33 -11.37 24.02
N ILE A 606 -9.82 -10.45 23.19
CA ILE A 606 -9.00 -9.58 22.34
C ILE A 606 -9.29 -8.15 22.74
N MET A 607 -8.25 -7.43 23.13
CA MET A 607 -8.32 -6.02 23.52
C MET A 607 -7.50 -5.16 22.60
N ALA A 608 -8.10 -4.10 22.07
CA ALA A 608 -7.37 -3.09 21.31
C ALA A 608 -6.60 -2.17 22.25
N ALA A 609 -5.29 -2.10 22.07
CA ALA A 609 -4.37 -1.25 22.81
C ALA A 609 -3.84 -0.15 21.89
N PRO A 610 -4.42 1.05 21.90
CA PRO A 610 -3.88 2.18 21.16
C PRO A 610 -2.58 2.64 21.78
N LEU A 611 -1.63 3.02 20.94
CA LEU A 611 -0.33 3.53 21.38
C LEU A 611 0.23 4.57 20.43
N THR A 612 1.13 5.38 20.97
CA THR A 612 1.97 6.29 20.22
C THR A 612 3.42 5.88 20.42
N TYR A 613 4.18 5.73 19.34
CA TYR A 613 5.55 5.26 19.42
C TYR A 613 6.47 5.99 18.44
N ASP A 614 7.77 5.94 18.74
CA ASP A 614 8.82 6.52 17.91
C ASP A 614 9.74 5.44 17.34
N ILE A 615 10.29 5.71 16.16
CA ILE A 615 11.28 4.86 15.50
C ILE A 615 12.52 5.67 15.15
N LYS A 616 13.67 5.01 15.23
CA LYS A 616 14.96 5.53 14.77
C LYS A 616 15.71 4.44 14.01
N THR A 617 16.20 4.79 12.82
CA THR A 617 17.02 3.90 12.00
C THR A 617 18.31 4.59 11.59
N LEU A 618 19.43 3.89 11.84
CA LEU A 618 20.73 4.18 11.23
C LEU A 618 20.95 3.19 10.11
N GLY A 619 21.47 3.64 8.99
CA GLY A 619 21.68 2.80 7.82
C GLY A 619 22.91 3.15 7.01
N TRP A 620 23.27 2.22 6.16
CA TRP A 620 24.31 2.37 5.14
C TRP A 620 23.85 1.64 3.89
N THR A 621 23.82 2.35 2.76
CA THR A 621 23.41 1.79 1.48
C THR A 621 24.51 2.04 0.45
N THR A 622 24.86 0.98 -0.28
CA THR A 622 25.75 1.05 -1.45
C THR A 622 25.00 0.53 -2.66
N ASP A 623 24.89 1.35 -3.68
CA ASP A 623 24.21 1.09 -4.94
C ASP A 623 25.23 1.13 -6.10
N VAL A 624 25.28 0.09 -6.91
CA VAL A 624 26.25 -0.08 -7.98
C VAL A 624 25.56 -0.49 -9.27
N VAL A 625 25.82 0.23 -10.35
CA VAL A 625 25.45 -0.17 -11.71
C VAL A 625 26.74 -0.35 -12.51
N ALA A 626 26.95 -1.54 -13.04
CA ALA A 626 28.17 -1.86 -13.81
C ALA A 626 27.85 -2.44 -15.19
N ARG A 627 28.61 -1.97 -16.20
CA ARG A 627 28.57 -2.42 -17.61
C ARG A 627 29.95 -2.76 -18.09
N PRO A 628 30.62 -3.79 -17.54
CA PRO A 628 32.04 -4.07 -17.75
C PRO A 628 32.36 -4.48 -19.19
N PHE A 629 31.39 -4.99 -19.94
CA PHE A 629 31.51 -5.34 -21.37
C PHE A 629 30.15 -5.24 -22.07
N LYS A 630 30.20 -5.19 -23.39
CA LYS A 630 29.02 -4.99 -24.23
C LYS A 630 27.94 -6.06 -23.99
N GLY A 631 26.73 -5.60 -23.70
CA GLY A 631 25.55 -6.43 -23.52
C GLY A 631 25.36 -6.97 -22.11
N PHE A 632 26.29 -6.77 -21.19
CA PHE A 632 26.14 -7.14 -19.78
C PHE A 632 25.87 -5.92 -18.92
N ASP A 633 24.80 -5.99 -18.15
CA ASP A 633 24.45 -5.02 -17.11
C ASP A 633 24.35 -5.74 -15.76
N LEU A 634 24.91 -5.15 -14.72
CA LEU A 634 24.79 -5.60 -13.34
C LEU A 634 24.31 -4.43 -12.47
N HIS A 635 23.22 -4.63 -11.77
CA HIS A 635 22.84 -3.79 -10.64
C HIS A 635 23.13 -4.57 -9.35
N PHE A 636 23.76 -3.91 -8.39
CA PHE A 636 24.02 -4.45 -7.06
C PHE A 636 23.65 -3.41 -6.01
N LEU A 637 22.78 -3.81 -5.07
CA LEU A 637 22.40 -3.00 -3.92
C LEU A 637 22.74 -3.75 -2.64
N PHE A 638 23.41 -3.06 -1.72
CA PHE A 638 23.61 -3.50 -0.36
C PHE A 638 23.06 -2.45 0.58
N THR A 639 22.21 -2.85 1.52
CA THR A 639 21.71 -2.00 2.60
C THR A 639 21.89 -2.70 3.94
N TYR A 640 22.55 -2.02 4.87
CA TYR A 640 22.53 -2.33 6.29
C TYR A 640 21.72 -1.27 7.01
N GLN A 641 20.80 -1.68 7.87
CA GLN A 641 19.97 -0.77 8.65
C GLN A 641 19.65 -1.34 10.03
N LYS A 642 19.56 -0.47 11.03
CA LYS A 642 19.20 -0.84 12.40
C LYS A 642 17.98 -0.04 12.86
N PRO A 643 16.75 -0.48 12.49
CA PRO A 643 15.52 0.15 12.94
C PRO A 643 15.24 -0.26 14.40
N THR A 644 14.99 0.71 15.26
CA THR A 644 14.72 0.46 16.69
C THR A 644 13.55 1.31 17.17
N TYR A 645 12.68 0.70 17.99
CA TYR A 645 11.68 1.45 18.75
C TYR A 645 12.34 2.34 19.81
N LYS A 646 11.89 3.57 19.93
CA LYS A 646 12.41 4.53 20.92
C LYS A 646 11.43 4.85 22.02
N LYS A 647 10.17 4.70 21.75
CA LYS A 647 9.08 4.91 22.70
C LYS A 647 8.00 3.95 22.26
N TYR A 648 7.85 2.83 22.94
CA TYR A 648 6.90 1.81 22.56
C TYR A 648 6.37 1.12 23.81
N GLU A 649 5.34 1.70 24.43
CA GLU A 649 4.76 1.21 25.66
C GLU A 649 3.24 1.31 25.58
N THR A 650 2.54 0.25 25.98
CA THR A 650 1.08 0.23 26.14
C THR A 650 0.66 -0.85 27.11
N SER A 651 -0.51 -0.72 27.69
CA SER A 651 -1.15 -1.76 28.51
C SER A 651 -2.66 -1.75 28.36
N VAL A 652 -3.27 -2.91 28.59
CA VAL A 652 -4.73 -3.09 28.69
C VAL A 652 -5.04 -4.04 29.83
N THR A 653 -6.19 -3.86 30.45
CA THR A 653 -6.70 -4.78 31.48
C THR A 653 -7.81 -5.63 30.87
N PHE A 654 -7.66 -6.95 30.93
CA PHE A 654 -8.64 -7.92 30.47
C PHE A 654 -9.76 -8.12 31.49
N SER A 655 -10.85 -8.78 31.08
CA SER A 655 -12.06 -8.94 31.90
C SER A 655 -11.84 -9.72 33.18
N ASP A 656 -10.86 -10.62 33.22
CA ASP A 656 -10.46 -11.39 34.40
C ASP A 656 -9.47 -10.66 35.32
N GLY A 657 -9.15 -9.40 35.00
CA GLY A 657 -8.22 -8.55 35.75
C GLY A 657 -6.76 -8.72 35.39
N TYR A 658 -6.44 -9.56 34.39
CA TYR A 658 -5.07 -9.66 33.87
C TYR A 658 -4.67 -8.36 33.17
N GLU A 659 -3.47 -7.84 33.50
CA GLU A 659 -2.90 -6.67 32.86
C GLU A 659 -1.90 -7.12 31.79
N GLY A 660 -2.29 -7.00 30.51
CA GLY A 660 -1.42 -7.19 29.36
C GLY A 660 -0.63 -5.92 29.11
N SER A 661 0.67 -5.92 29.36
CA SER A 661 1.55 -4.78 29.11
C SER A 661 2.66 -5.14 28.11
N ILE A 662 3.04 -4.15 27.30
CA ILE A 662 4.11 -4.26 26.33
C ILE A 662 5.05 -3.06 26.52
N ASN A 663 6.36 -3.34 26.62
CA ASN A 663 7.41 -2.35 26.51
C ASN A 663 8.47 -2.84 25.52
N ALA A 664 8.34 -2.43 24.26
CA ALA A 664 9.28 -2.78 23.20
C ALA A 664 10.35 -1.70 22.94
N THR A 665 10.49 -0.73 23.84
CA THR A 665 11.50 0.32 23.71
C THR A 665 12.91 -0.27 23.67
N GLY A 666 13.64 0.01 22.58
CA GLY A 666 14.98 -0.52 22.31
C GLY A 666 15.01 -1.77 21.42
N ASN A 667 13.88 -2.45 21.24
CA ASN A 667 13.76 -3.61 20.36
C ASN A 667 13.92 -3.23 18.89
N ILE A 668 14.24 -4.21 18.07
CA ILE A 668 14.26 -4.07 16.61
C ILE A 668 12.82 -3.97 16.10
N VAL A 669 12.59 -3.07 15.17
CA VAL A 669 11.26 -2.93 14.55
C VAL A 669 10.92 -4.22 13.82
N ALA A 670 9.76 -4.80 14.18
CA ALA A 670 9.28 -6.05 13.59
C ALA A 670 9.13 -5.94 12.07
N GLU A 671 9.31 -7.05 11.39
CA GLU A 671 9.20 -7.23 9.93
C GLU A 671 10.22 -6.45 9.07
N ILE A 672 11.09 -5.63 9.65
CA ILE A 672 12.12 -4.91 8.90
C ILE A 672 13.46 -5.67 8.95
N PRO A 673 13.97 -6.15 7.81
CA PRO A 673 15.28 -6.80 7.74
C PRO A 673 16.40 -5.79 7.97
N GLN A 674 17.45 -6.21 8.71
CA GLN A 674 18.61 -5.36 8.97
C GLN A 674 19.62 -5.36 7.80
N VAL A 675 19.62 -6.42 6.99
CA VAL A 675 20.47 -6.52 5.80
C VAL A 675 19.60 -6.84 4.59
N ILE A 676 19.77 -6.06 3.54
CA ILE A 676 19.16 -6.28 2.23
C ILE A 676 20.28 -6.30 1.20
N VAL A 677 20.27 -7.32 0.34
CA VAL A 677 21.18 -7.42 -0.81
C VAL A 677 20.35 -7.66 -2.06
N GLU A 678 20.57 -6.89 -3.11
CA GLU A 678 19.99 -7.14 -4.44
C GLU A 678 21.13 -7.33 -5.44
N ILE A 679 21.01 -8.35 -6.31
CA ILE A 679 21.96 -8.65 -7.37
C ILE A 679 21.17 -8.95 -8.63
N ASP A 680 21.23 -8.04 -9.59
CA ASP A 680 20.40 -8.07 -10.80
C ASP A 680 21.28 -8.10 -12.05
N PRO A 681 21.91 -9.23 -12.40
CA PRO A 681 22.65 -9.36 -13.65
C PRO A 681 21.70 -9.56 -14.83
N SER A 682 22.05 -8.98 -15.95
CA SER A 682 21.39 -9.23 -17.23
C SER A 682 22.36 -9.24 -18.40
N TYR A 683 22.02 -10.02 -19.43
CA TYR A 683 22.88 -10.16 -20.61
C TYR A 683 22.05 -10.20 -21.90
N MET A 684 22.48 -9.42 -22.86
CA MET A 684 21.96 -9.45 -24.24
C MET A 684 22.67 -10.58 -25.03
N ILE A 685 22.03 -11.76 -25.10
CA ILE A 685 22.51 -12.91 -25.86
C ILE A 685 22.64 -12.53 -27.35
N THR A 686 21.64 -11.84 -27.86
CA THR A 686 21.62 -11.18 -29.16
C THR A 686 21.09 -9.75 -28.99
N LYS A 687 21.09 -8.94 -30.04
CA LYS A 687 20.46 -7.60 -30.00
C LYS A 687 18.96 -7.61 -29.67
N ASP A 688 18.32 -8.76 -29.82
CA ASP A 688 16.87 -8.92 -29.68
C ASP A 688 16.47 -9.89 -28.52
N LEU A 689 17.45 -10.56 -27.91
CA LEU A 689 17.19 -11.55 -26.83
C LEU A 689 18.04 -11.23 -25.61
N LYS A 690 17.34 -10.91 -24.52
CA LYS A 690 17.90 -10.63 -23.19
C LYS A 690 17.54 -11.74 -22.20
N ILE A 691 18.53 -12.22 -21.45
CA ILE A 691 18.35 -13.03 -20.25
C ILE A 691 18.68 -12.17 -19.03
N TRP A 692 17.93 -12.37 -17.95
CA TRP A 692 18.13 -11.65 -16.70
C TRP A 692 17.76 -12.49 -15.51
N THR A 693 18.38 -12.16 -14.36
CA THR A 693 17.99 -12.69 -13.05
C THR A 693 17.98 -11.57 -12.03
N SER A 694 17.27 -11.77 -10.93
CA SER A 694 17.28 -10.89 -9.75
C SER A 694 17.30 -11.75 -8.50
N PHE A 695 18.27 -11.54 -7.65
CA PHE A 695 18.41 -12.17 -6.35
C PHE A 695 18.25 -11.09 -5.29
N ARG A 696 17.27 -11.22 -4.40
CA ARG A 696 17.05 -10.29 -3.31
C ARG A 696 17.11 -11.03 -1.99
N TYR A 697 18.14 -10.78 -1.22
CA TYR A 697 18.29 -11.34 0.13
C TYR A 697 17.76 -10.37 1.17
N PHE A 698 16.95 -10.90 2.06
CA PHE A 698 16.51 -10.23 3.28
C PHE A 698 17.01 -11.01 4.47
N SER A 699 17.72 -10.37 5.40
CA SER A 699 18.14 -11.01 6.64
C SER A 699 16.95 -11.41 7.50
N LYS A 700 17.18 -12.10 8.60
CA LYS A 700 16.13 -12.44 9.56
C LYS A 700 15.30 -11.22 9.94
N THR A 701 14.01 -11.43 10.15
CA THR A 701 13.05 -10.44 10.62
C THR A 701 12.33 -10.96 11.86
N TYR A 702 12.10 -10.08 12.83
CA TYR A 702 11.28 -10.47 13.97
C TYR A 702 9.80 -10.49 13.56
N ALA A 703 9.09 -11.47 14.11
CA ALA A 703 7.68 -11.74 13.81
C ALA A 703 6.74 -11.21 14.91
N ASN A 704 7.29 -10.62 15.96
CA ASN A 704 6.55 -9.87 16.98
C ASN A 704 7.41 -8.70 17.49
N ILE A 705 6.77 -7.80 18.22
CA ILE A 705 7.39 -6.56 18.73
C ILE A 705 8.33 -6.77 19.92
N ASN A 706 8.24 -7.91 20.62
CA ASN A 706 9.04 -8.23 21.77
C ASN A 706 10.35 -8.96 21.43
N ASP A 707 10.74 -9.04 20.14
CA ASP A 707 11.90 -9.79 19.65
C ASP A 707 11.90 -11.28 20.07
N ALA A 708 10.71 -11.86 20.33
CA ALA A 708 10.55 -13.24 20.78
C ALA A 708 10.64 -14.24 19.62
N TYR A 709 9.95 -13.92 18.52
CA TYR A 709 9.92 -14.77 17.34
C TYR A 709 10.63 -14.10 16.18
N TYR A 710 11.29 -14.89 15.36
CA TYR A 710 11.90 -14.42 14.12
C TYR A 710 11.78 -15.50 13.03
N PHE A 711 11.79 -15.06 11.79
CA PHE A 711 12.00 -15.91 10.64
C PHE A 711 13.41 -15.71 10.10
N ASN A 712 14.04 -16.81 9.67
CA ASN A 712 15.36 -16.78 9.06
C ASN A 712 15.40 -15.92 7.80
N GLY A 713 16.59 -15.49 7.44
CA GLY A 713 16.81 -14.75 6.20
C GLY A 713 16.33 -15.56 4.98
N ARG A 714 15.79 -14.84 4.00
CA ARG A 714 15.22 -15.44 2.79
C ARG A 714 15.74 -14.76 1.53
N TRP A 715 15.70 -15.49 0.44
CA TRP A 715 15.90 -14.97 -0.89
C TRP A 715 14.56 -14.84 -1.61
N GLU A 716 14.34 -13.71 -2.27
CA GLU A 716 13.36 -13.58 -3.32
C GLU A 716 14.10 -13.65 -4.65
N THR A 717 13.74 -14.61 -5.50
CA THR A 717 14.48 -14.88 -6.73
C THR A 717 13.58 -14.78 -7.94
N PHE A 718 14.08 -14.08 -8.95
CA PHE A 718 13.41 -13.89 -10.22
C PHE A 718 14.39 -14.15 -11.36
N GLY A 719 13.88 -14.64 -12.48
CA GLY A 719 14.65 -14.77 -13.69
C GLY A 719 13.75 -14.74 -14.90
N GLY A 720 14.31 -14.42 -16.05
CA GLY A 720 13.49 -14.35 -17.24
C GLY A 720 14.24 -14.18 -18.53
N LEU A 721 13.47 -14.30 -19.59
CA LEU A 721 13.85 -14.06 -20.96
C LEU A 721 12.94 -13.00 -21.56
N ASN A 722 13.51 -12.01 -22.24
CA ASN A 722 12.81 -11.02 -23.03
C ASN A 722 13.28 -11.12 -24.48
N TRP A 723 12.37 -11.42 -25.39
CA TRP A 723 12.68 -11.60 -26.81
C TRP A 723 11.86 -10.64 -27.66
N GLN A 724 12.56 -9.70 -28.31
CA GLN A 724 11.98 -8.85 -29.34
C GLN A 724 11.99 -9.63 -30.67
N VAL A 725 10.91 -10.35 -30.97
CA VAL A 725 10.78 -11.20 -32.16
C VAL A 725 10.92 -10.38 -33.44
N ASN A 726 10.29 -9.20 -33.43
CA ASN A 726 10.41 -8.20 -34.51
C ASN A 726 10.00 -6.82 -33.94
N LYS A 727 9.96 -5.78 -34.79
CA LYS A 727 9.62 -4.42 -34.35
C LYS A 727 8.24 -4.28 -33.67
N LYS A 728 7.34 -5.24 -33.89
CA LYS A 728 5.96 -5.19 -33.39
C LYS A 728 5.68 -6.18 -32.27
N LEU A 729 6.37 -7.33 -32.23
CA LEU A 729 6.09 -8.42 -31.29
C LEU A 729 7.25 -8.62 -30.34
N ALA A 730 6.96 -8.54 -29.04
CA ALA A 730 7.84 -8.94 -27.95
C ALA A 730 7.20 -10.10 -27.16
N LEU A 731 8.02 -11.07 -26.75
CA LEU A 731 7.65 -12.19 -25.90
C LEU A 731 8.50 -12.16 -24.63
N GLY A 732 7.90 -12.58 -23.51
CA GLY A 732 8.56 -12.69 -22.22
C GLY A 732 8.23 -13.98 -21.50
N CYS A 733 9.20 -14.45 -20.73
CA CYS A 733 8.98 -15.49 -19.73
C CYS A 733 9.65 -15.02 -18.43
N THR A 734 8.91 -15.04 -17.34
CA THR A 734 9.40 -14.68 -16.01
C THR A 734 9.17 -15.82 -15.07
N VAL A 735 10.16 -16.16 -14.27
CA VAL A 735 10.05 -17.14 -13.20
C VAL A 735 10.22 -16.41 -11.87
N VAL A 736 9.22 -16.51 -11.00
CA VAL A 736 9.23 -15.96 -9.65
C VAL A 736 9.54 -17.08 -8.67
N ASN A 737 10.39 -16.81 -7.68
CA ASN A 737 10.86 -17.78 -6.71
C ASN A 737 11.47 -19.04 -7.37
N PHE A 738 12.43 -18.84 -8.28
CA PHE A 738 13.01 -19.96 -9.03
C PHE A 738 13.86 -20.92 -8.16
N LEU A 739 14.31 -20.48 -6.99
CA LEU A 739 14.91 -21.37 -5.98
C LEU A 739 13.88 -22.21 -5.23
N ASN A 740 12.60 -21.97 -5.48
CA ASN A 740 11.47 -22.64 -4.84
C ASN A 740 11.59 -22.64 -3.31
N GLN A 741 11.97 -21.52 -2.73
CA GLN A 741 12.01 -21.35 -1.28
C GLN A 741 10.59 -21.40 -0.72
N THR A 742 10.40 -22.21 0.30
CA THR A 742 9.18 -22.25 1.10
C THR A 742 9.46 -21.70 2.49
N GLY A 743 8.44 -21.17 3.15
CA GLY A 743 8.59 -20.66 4.51
C GLY A 743 7.52 -19.63 4.87
N ALA A 744 7.59 -19.17 6.10
CA ALA A 744 6.75 -18.10 6.62
C ALA A 744 7.48 -16.75 6.63
N LYS A 745 6.71 -15.68 6.67
CA LYS A 745 7.16 -14.29 6.80
C LYS A 745 6.11 -13.46 7.52
N GLY A 746 6.45 -12.20 7.82
CA GLY A 746 5.54 -11.27 8.49
C GLY A 746 5.41 -11.56 9.99
N SER A 747 4.28 -11.18 10.56
CA SER A 747 3.96 -11.40 11.97
C SER A 747 3.33 -12.77 12.22
N ILE A 748 3.45 -13.25 13.44
CA ILE A 748 2.76 -14.44 13.94
C ILE A 748 1.52 -13.96 14.71
N ALA A 749 0.36 -14.47 14.31
CA ALA A 749 -0.90 -14.11 14.92
C ALA A 749 -0.96 -14.58 16.40
N GLY A 750 -1.45 -13.72 17.28
CA GLY A 750 -1.61 -14.02 18.69
C GLY A 750 -0.31 -14.00 19.52
N ALA A 751 0.79 -13.54 18.92
CA ALA A 751 2.10 -13.54 19.58
C ALA A 751 2.50 -12.20 20.23
N GLU A 752 1.60 -11.23 20.31
CA GLU A 752 1.92 -9.85 20.73
C GLU A 752 2.38 -9.77 22.20
N LEU A 753 1.78 -10.57 23.07
CA LEU A 753 2.12 -10.62 24.51
C LEU A 753 3.21 -11.62 24.85
N ILE A 754 3.74 -12.37 23.89
CA ILE A 754 4.79 -13.36 24.14
C ILE A 754 6.13 -12.64 24.32
N GLU A 755 6.75 -12.81 25.47
CA GLU A 755 8.03 -12.23 25.78
C GLU A 755 9.20 -13.12 25.27
N LYS A 756 10.37 -12.50 25.14
CA LYS A 756 11.54 -13.16 24.57
C LYS A 756 11.99 -14.38 25.38
N GLU A 757 11.84 -14.32 26.69
CA GLU A 757 12.20 -15.39 27.62
C GLU A 757 11.32 -16.61 27.45
N ASP A 758 10.08 -16.43 27.00
CA ASP A 758 9.09 -17.48 26.85
C ASP A 758 9.07 -18.11 25.45
N ALA A 759 9.74 -17.49 24.47
CA ALA A 759 9.72 -17.95 23.07
C ALA A 759 10.16 -19.41 22.89
N GLY A 760 11.09 -19.90 23.71
CA GLY A 760 11.57 -21.28 23.70
C GLY A 760 10.47 -22.33 23.99
N GLN A 761 9.45 -21.96 24.75
CA GLN A 761 8.34 -22.86 25.11
C GLN A 761 7.46 -23.17 23.89
N TYR A 762 7.49 -22.31 22.88
CA TYR A 762 6.67 -22.44 21.66
C TYR A 762 7.38 -23.21 20.54
N ALA A 763 8.60 -23.67 20.75
CA ALA A 763 9.28 -24.55 19.79
C ALA A 763 8.50 -25.85 19.58
N GLY A 764 8.19 -26.17 18.33
CA GLY A 764 7.36 -27.34 17.98
C GLY A 764 5.85 -27.04 17.96
N HIS A 765 5.40 -25.86 18.35
CA HIS A 765 3.97 -25.49 18.33
C HIS A 765 3.51 -25.19 16.91
N VAL A 766 2.24 -25.45 16.65
CA VAL A 766 1.56 -25.04 15.42
C VAL A 766 1.15 -23.59 15.56
N MET A 767 1.52 -22.79 14.57
CA MET A 767 1.23 -21.36 14.49
C MET A 767 0.67 -21.02 13.12
N ALA A 768 0.06 -19.84 12.96
CA ALA A 768 -0.41 -19.33 11.69
C ALA A 768 0.24 -18.00 11.36
N GLY A 769 0.58 -17.80 10.10
CA GLY A 769 1.17 -16.56 9.60
C GLY A 769 1.23 -16.51 8.08
N SER A 770 1.78 -15.44 7.53
CA SER A 770 1.98 -15.27 6.09
C SER A 770 3.09 -16.19 5.57
N TYR A 771 3.06 -16.49 4.27
CA TYR A 771 4.02 -17.38 3.62
C TYR A 771 4.73 -16.71 2.45
N ILE A 772 5.81 -17.32 1.98
CA ILE A 772 6.55 -16.91 0.77
C ILE A 772 5.76 -17.38 -0.46
N ARG A 773 5.57 -16.50 -1.44
CA ARG A 773 4.90 -16.84 -2.72
C ARG A 773 5.60 -18.05 -3.37
N PRO A 774 4.87 -19.09 -3.77
CA PRO A 774 5.46 -20.29 -4.35
C PRO A 774 6.09 -20.01 -5.73
N PHE A 775 6.90 -20.97 -6.20
CA PHE A 775 7.44 -20.97 -7.56
C PHE A 775 6.35 -20.69 -8.60
N THR A 776 6.56 -19.68 -9.43
CA THR A 776 5.58 -19.24 -10.43
C THR A 776 6.27 -18.99 -11.78
N VAL A 777 5.71 -19.56 -12.85
CA VAL A 777 6.13 -19.25 -14.23
C VAL A 777 5.08 -18.38 -14.89
N GLU A 778 5.51 -17.24 -15.42
CA GLU A 778 4.67 -16.27 -16.11
C GLU A 778 5.13 -16.10 -17.56
N PHE A 779 4.18 -16.04 -18.49
CA PHE A 779 4.42 -15.77 -19.90
C PHE A 779 3.77 -14.45 -20.28
N SER A 780 4.43 -13.69 -21.12
CA SER A 780 3.90 -12.42 -21.64
C SER A 780 4.11 -12.27 -23.13
N ALA A 781 3.20 -11.57 -23.77
CA ALA A 781 3.30 -11.15 -25.16
C ALA A 781 2.84 -9.70 -25.29
N SER A 782 3.57 -8.90 -26.07
CA SER A 782 3.24 -7.52 -26.39
C SER A 782 3.28 -7.31 -27.89
N LEU A 783 2.18 -6.86 -28.45
CA LEU A 783 2.04 -6.55 -29.86
C LEU A 783 1.79 -5.06 -30.05
N LYS A 784 2.64 -4.40 -30.85
CA LYS A 784 2.49 -2.99 -31.26
C LYS A 784 2.11 -2.90 -32.72
N PHE A 785 1.18 -2.05 -33.09
CA PHE A 785 0.71 -1.88 -34.47
C PHE A 785 0.34 -0.43 -34.80
#